data_aa8b9a0f554fbcb0c8cf21293833bb1c
#
_entry.id   aa8b9a0f554fbcb0c8cf21293833bb1c
#
_cell.length_a   1.000
_cell.length_b   1.000
_cell.length_c   1.000
_cell.angle_alpha   90.00
_cell.angle_beta   90.00
_cell.angle_gamma   90.00
#
_symmetry.space_group_name_H-M   'P 1'
#
loop_
_entity.id
_entity.type
_entity.pdbx_description
1 polymer ?
#
loop_
_entity_poly.entity_id
_entity_poly.type
_entity_poly.pdbx_seq_one_letter_code
_entity_poly.pdbx_strand_id
1 'polypeptide(L)'
;MRLAFFSPLNPQKSGISDYSEELLPHLAARVQVDLFIDGFSPAHKGLLESFHCFDYKSDAAVLGRLSEYDAVLYHMGNDPRYHTGIYQCMREHPGIVVFHDFAFQFFFFYLAYERGRMDIYLDELEACHGTQARGQAEAALAEGLKPSHLAEPLSFPLNRRLAQMAEAIIVHSEWSRSRFREIVPTTPIAHINHHVLPDDAGTHLPASTGKAERETVQIASFGHATPEKGIERTLRVLGGLRREGYLFHYTLVGEPSAFFDLGELIRSYGLKGCVTMTDYVSLEQFKQSIEATDIAINLRESTVGETSGSLCRIMAAGVAAIVSDVGWFSELPCNAVIKIEMNESTDAMLTAFLKRLIEDAPLRARIGANARRYALSSHAIERSADAYISFIEEVMRGRPRRRFVRGISLELAQLGLKESDEEFMRGLATTVEELFPAMTSEVAAVEDKPPVQAKTALEARAINSTARPAPRPPQEGRTRKLEGIDYKRAALAYPHKLEADQRHYLLTKPFYNLARRLRKYPGDGMDVETYRHFCDFANITQTMALPSGSRILDVGCGSGWLAEYLARLGYDVTGIDISPDLIAMARERLRRVPYPVDHETPLRYRFQTHDIETGPLPGETFDAVICYDTLHHFEDEHATLSHLAKMLGHGGFLFILEGDRPREGSAGERELLDTMREYGTLESPFSRNYLDSLLKKNGLVIVGDYVSVNGLFHRELMEEQRVMVASPEVNYLLCKKVSAQDSAGPMRDSRQAEGLRARLTLDNEWPGQSAPGAPLNLRLTVENTGDALWLTGPATIRGAVMIGVRITDAAGDTVFESHGDPPLARALVSGESAHLSLELHAPLKSGSYTVKIDLVSQHVCWFEQNDSRPLVLPLHVK
;
A
#
# COMPACT_ATOMS: atom_id res chain seq x y z
N MET A 1 5.63 -28.16 18.19
CA MET A 1 4.71 -27.22 18.86
C MET A 1 3.34 -27.86 19.00
N ARG A 2 2.74 -27.75 20.20
CA ARG A 2 1.37 -28.20 20.50
C ARG A 2 0.47 -26.98 20.68
N LEU A 3 -0.63 -26.94 19.94
CA LEU A 3 -1.57 -25.82 19.91
C LEU A 3 -2.93 -26.26 20.46
N ALA A 4 -3.46 -25.57 21.47
CA ALA A 4 -4.86 -25.67 21.88
C ALA A 4 -5.70 -24.70 21.08
N PHE A 5 -6.69 -25.19 20.34
CA PHE A 5 -7.47 -24.43 19.38
C PHE A 5 -8.93 -24.33 19.84
N PHE A 6 -9.40 -23.09 20.07
CA PHE A 6 -10.77 -22.78 20.50
C PHE A 6 -11.50 -22.05 19.39
N SER A 7 -12.55 -22.64 18.87
CA SER A 7 -13.38 -22.03 17.83
C SER A 7 -14.76 -22.66 17.77
N PRO A 8 -15.79 -21.95 17.33
CA PRO A 8 -16.99 -22.58 16.83
C PRO A 8 -16.62 -23.43 15.60
N LEU A 9 -17.24 -24.60 15.49
CA LEU A 9 -17.12 -25.51 14.34
C LEU A 9 -18.53 -25.99 13.97
N ASN A 10 -18.74 -26.49 12.74
CA ASN A 10 -20.02 -27.05 12.36
C ASN A 10 -20.42 -28.23 13.30
N PRO A 11 -21.70 -28.32 13.74
CA PRO A 11 -22.91 -27.71 13.16
C PRO A 11 -23.27 -26.31 13.67
N GLN A 12 -22.38 -25.61 14.36
CA GLN A 12 -22.63 -24.23 14.76
C GLN A 12 -22.63 -23.33 13.51
N LYS A 13 -23.79 -22.71 13.21
CA LYS A 13 -23.99 -21.91 11.99
C LYS A 13 -23.30 -20.55 12.09
N SER A 14 -22.00 -20.53 11.97
CA SER A 14 -21.15 -19.34 11.98
C SER A 14 -20.19 -19.36 10.80
N GLY A 15 -19.93 -18.23 10.17
CA GLY A 15 -18.87 -18.13 9.15
C GLY A 15 -17.48 -18.44 9.71
N ILE A 16 -17.26 -18.30 11.02
CA ILE A 16 -16.02 -18.66 11.71
C ILE A 16 -15.88 -20.19 11.80
N SER A 17 -16.99 -20.94 11.82
CA SER A 17 -16.95 -22.40 11.79
C SER A 17 -16.35 -22.91 10.49
N ASP A 18 -16.82 -22.44 9.35
CA ASP A 18 -16.28 -22.81 8.03
C ASP A 18 -14.81 -22.36 7.91
N TYR A 19 -14.52 -21.11 8.32
CA TYR A 19 -13.14 -20.58 8.36
C TYR A 19 -12.19 -21.51 9.13
N SER A 20 -12.58 -21.93 10.33
CA SER A 20 -11.73 -22.72 11.20
C SER A 20 -11.57 -24.15 10.68
N GLU A 21 -12.64 -24.77 10.18
CA GLU A 21 -12.58 -26.13 9.60
C GLU A 21 -11.68 -26.18 8.36
N GLU A 22 -11.66 -25.14 7.54
CA GLU A 22 -10.76 -25.02 6.39
C GLU A 22 -9.30 -24.81 6.80
N LEU A 23 -9.03 -24.02 7.83
CA LEU A 23 -7.68 -23.71 8.31
C LEU A 23 -7.02 -24.88 9.05
N LEU A 24 -7.79 -25.65 9.80
CA LEU A 24 -7.30 -26.72 10.68
C LEU A 24 -6.39 -27.76 9.98
N PRO A 25 -6.71 -28.33 8.81
CA PRO A 25 -5.83 -29.28 8.12
C PRO A 25 -4.47 -28.68 7.76
N HIS A 26 -4.45 -27.38 7.39
CA HIS A 26 -3.23 -26.66 7.00
C HIS A 26 -2.35 -26.33 8.22
N LEU A 27 -2.93 -26.05 9.38
CA LEU A 27 -2.18 -25.92 10.64
C LEU A 27 -1.64 -27.28 11.09
N ALA A 28 -2.47 -28.33 11.04
CA ALA A 28 -2.09 -29.67 11.48
C ALA A 28 -0.96 -30.29 10.65
N ALA A 29 -0.81 -29.88 9.39
CA ALA A 29 0.32 -30.28 8.58
C ALA A 29 1.68 -29.74 9.08
N ARG A 30 1.66 -28.74 9.99
CA ARG A 30 2.84 -28.03 10.51
C ARG A 30 3.08 -28.25 12.01
N VAL A 31 2.00 -28.37 12.79
CA VAL A 31 2.03 -28.46 14.24
C VAL A 31 0.96 -29.43 14.76
N GLN A 32 1.12 -29.91 15.98
CA GLN A 32 0.09 -30.70 16.62
C GLN A 32 -1.03 -29.78 17.14
N VAL A 33 -2.27 -30.04 16.74
CA VAL A 33 -3.45 -29.24 17.13
C VAL A 33 -4.44 -30.15 17.86
N ASP A 34 -4.91 -29.71 19.00
CA ASP A 34 -6.02 -30.31 19.75
C ASP A 34 -7.17 -29.28 19.84
N LEU A 35 -8.42 -29.76 19.66
CA LEU A 35 -9.61 -28.91 19.62
C LEU A 35 -10.27 -28.82 20.99
N PHE A 36 -10.65 -27.61 21.38
CA PHE A 36 -11.42 -27.33 22.60
C PHE A 36 -12.79 -26.79 22.22
N ILE A 37 -13.86 -27.53 22.54
CA ILE A 37 -15.23 -27.27 22.08
C ILE A 37 -16.19 -27.03 23.24
N ASP A 38 -17.28 -26.25 22.99
CA ASP A 38 -18.24 -25.77 23.97
C ASP A 38 -19.57 -26.56 23.90
N GLY A 39 -19.57 -27.79 24.34
CA GLY A 39 -20.79 -28.58 24.50
C GLY A 39 -21.49 -28.98 23.19
N PHE A 40 -20.74 -29.14 22.11
CA PHE A 40 -21.25 -29.70 20.85
C PHE A 40 -20.28 -30.76 20.32
N SER A 41 -20.71 -31.51 19.31
CA SER A 41 -19.82 -32.42 18.59
C SER A 41 -19.63 -31.93 17.17
N PRO A 42 -18.38 -31.80 16.66
CA PRO A 42 -18.15 -31.41 15.27
C PRO A 42 -18.89 -32.34 14.29
N ALA A 43 -19.57 -31.73 13.32
CA ALA A 43 -20.37 -32.48 12.33
C ALA A 43 -19.48 -33.21 11.30
N HIS A 44 -18.30 -32.67 11.02
CA HIS A 44 -17.37 -33.21 10.04
C HIS A 44 -16.59 -34.38 10.65
N LYS A 45 -16.88 -35.62 10.24
CA LYS A 45 -16.26 -36.84 10.78
C LYS A 45 -14.74 -36.85 10.67
N GLY A 46 -14.18 -36.32 9.59
CA GLY A 46 -12.73 -36.19 9.38
C GLY A 46 -12.02 -35.37 10.45
N LEU A 47 -12.71 -34.39 11.07
CA LEU A 47 -12.12 -33.63 12.19
C LEU A 47 -11.99 -34.52 13.43
N LEU A 48 -13.01 -35.31 13.74
CA LEU A 48 -13.00 -36.24 14.88
C LEU A 48 -11.96 -37.37 14.72
N GLU A 49 -11.66 -37.75 13.48
CA GLU A 49 -10.64 -38.78 13.15
C GLU A 49 -9.22 -38.20 13.21
N SER A 50 -9.07 -36.89 12.89
CA SER A 50 -7.77 -36.23 12.73
C SER A 50 -7.31 -35.46 13.97
N PHE A 51 -8.22 -35.04 14.86
CA PHE A 51 -7.95 -34.19 16.01
C PHE A 51 -8.49 -34.76 17.31
N HIS A 52 -7.74 -34.58 18.40
CA HIS A 52 -8.28 -34.81 19.72
C HIS A 52 -9.22 -33.63 20.09
N CYS A 53 -10.47 -33.96 20.47
CA CYS A 53 -11.49 -33.00 20.86
C CYS A 53 -11.75 -33.08 22.38
N PHE A 54 -11.62 -31.93 23.05
CA PHE A 54 -11.90 -31.76 24.48
C PHE A 54 -13.12 -30.87 24.66
N ASP A 55 -14.20 -31.39 25.22
CA ASP A 55 -15.40 -30.62 25.54
C ASP A 55 -15.28 -30.02 26.95
N TYR A 56 -14.89 -28.75 27.01
CA TYR A 56 -14.69 -28.05 28.26
C TYR A 56 -15.99 -27.64 28.98
N LYS A 57 -17.13 -27.74 28.31
CA LYS A 57 -18.44 -27.53 28.94
C LYS A 57 -18.92 -28.74 29.68
N SER A 58 -18.64 -29.94 29.13
CA SER A 58 -18.97 -31.20 29.80
C SER A 58 -17.99 -31.55 30.90
N ASP A 59 -16.70 -31.25 30.68
CA ASP A 59 -15.61 -31.53 31.64
C ASP A 59 -14.66 -30.30 31.74
N ALA A 60 -14.93 -29.44 32.72
CA ALA A 60 -14.10 -28.27 32.97
C ALA A 60 -12.63 -28.62 33.38
N ALA A 61 -12.35 -29.85 33.83
CA ALA A 61 -11.02 -30.26 34.25
C ALA A 61 -10.03 -30.28 33.05
N VAL A 62 -10.55 -30.42 31.81
CA VAL A 62 -9.71 -30.40 30.58
C VAL A 62 -9.00 -29.05 30.39
N LEU A 63 -9.53 -27.95 30.93
CA LEU A 63 -8.89 -26.63 30.90
C LEU A 63 -7.58 -26.61 31.71
N GLY A 64 -7.44 -27.44 32.74
CA GLY A 64 -6.17 -27.59 33.47
C GLY A 64 -5.02 -28.10 32.61
N ARG A 65 -5.32 -28.76 31.50
CA ARG A 65 -4.33 -29.27 30.55
C ARG A 65 -3.77 -28.18 29.64
N LEU A 66 -4.32 -26.97 29.63
CA LEU A 66 -3.81 -25.87 28.79
C LEU A 66 -2.35 -25.52 29.11
N SER A 67 -1.88 -25.83 30.31
CA SER A 67 -0.45 -25.72 30.67
C SER A 67 0.48 -26.69 29.92
N GLU A 68 -0.05 -27.74 29.29
CA GLU A 68 0.70 -28.69 28.46
C GLU A 68 0.94 -28.21 27.03
N TYR A 69 0.29 -27.12 26.63
CA TYR A 69 0.36 -26.55 25.28
C TYR A 69 1.35 -25.39 25.20
N ASP A 70 2.04 -25.32 24.08
CA ASP A 70 2.97 -24.24 23.79
C ASP A 70 2.23 -22.91 23.57
N ALA A 71 1.06 -22.97 22.93
CA ALA A 71 0.19 -21.82 22.70
C ALA A 71 -1.28 -22.22 22.76
N VAL A 72 -2.12 -21.23 23.14
CA VAL A 72 -3.58 -21.32 23.11
C VAL A 72 -4.07 -20.29 22.09
N LEU A 73 -4.90 -20.71 21.16
CA LEU A 73 -5.46 -19.87 20.09
C LEU A 73 -6.99 -19.82 20.22
N TYR A 74 -7.52 -18.63 20.36
CA TYR A 74 -8.95 -18.35 20.48
C TYR A 74 -9.47 -17.63 19.26
N HIS A 75 -10.53 -18.14 18.62
CA HIS A 75 -11.26 -17.44 17.59
C HIS A 75 -12.47 -16.72 18.21
N MET A 76 -12.47 -15.37 18.13
CA MET A 76 -13.46 -14.53 18.78
C MET A 76 -14.24 -13.71 17.75
N GLY A 77 -15.59 -13.84 17.79
CA GLY A 77 -16.51 -13.09 16.95
C GLY A 77 -17.64 -12.48 17.80
N ASN A 78 -18.50 -11.72 17.14
CA ASN A 78 -19.50 -10.84 17.79
C ASN A 78 -20.82 -11.54 18.18
N ASP A 79 -20.95 -12.88 18.01
CA ASP A 79 -22.15 -13.63 18.37
C ASP A 79 -21.99 -14.37 19.70
N PRO A 80 -22.71 -13.98 20.77
CA PRO A 80 -22.57 -14.60 22.09
C PRO A 80 -22.98 -16.08 22.12
N ARG A 81 -23.85 -16.54 21.22
CA ARG A 81 -24.29 -17.93 21.16
C ARG A 81 -23.13 -18.91 20.97
N TYR A 82 -22.10 -18.49 20.26
CA TYR A 82 -20.95 -19.31 19.88
C TYR A 82 -19.64 -18.95 20.62
N HIS A 83 -19.57 -17.75 21.19
CA HIS A 83 -18.31 -17.22 21.73
C HIS A 83 -18.31 -16.97 23.25
N THR A 84 -19.44 -17.19 23.94
CA THR A 84 -19.52 -16.96 25.39
C THR A 84 -18.56 -17.87 26.18
N GLY A 85 -18.49 -19.15 25.84
CA GLY A 85 -17.55 -20.09 26.50
C GLY A 85 -16.10 -19.75 26.18
N ILE A 86 -15.79 -19.39 24.94
CA ILE A 86 -14.45 -18.94 24.52
C ILE A 86 -14.03 -17.69 25.33
N TYR A 87 -14.92 -16.70 25.43
CA TYR A 87 -14.68 -15.49 26.22
C TYR A 87 -14.40 -15.80 27.70
N GLN A 88 -15.12 -16.78 28.29
CA GLN A 88 -14.89 -17.20 29.67
C GLN A 88 -13.51 -17.85 29.84
N CYS A 89 -13.13 -18.73 28.90
CA CYS A 89 -11.80 -19.35 28.91
C CYS A 89 -10.67 -18.31 28.75
N MET A 90 -10.83 -17.33 27.86
CA MET A 90 -9.85 -16.25 27.68
C MET A 90 -9.59 -15.44 28.95
N ARG A 91 -10.60 -15.24 29.78
CA ARG A 91 -10.46 -14.48 31.05
C ARG A 91 -9.58 -15.21 32.08
N GLU A 92 -9.63 -16.52 32.08
CA GLU A 92 -8.91 -17.37 33.05
C GLU A 92 -7.57 -17.87 32.49
N HIS A 93 -7.51 -18.08 31.18
CA HIS A 93 -6.37 -18.62 30.47
C HIS A 93 -5.99 -17.72 29.28
N PRO A 94 -5.18 -16.66 29.50
CA PRO A 94 -4.76 -15.77 28.42
C PRO A 94 -4.05 -16.53 27.29
N GLY A 95 -4.33 -16.15 26.03
CA GLY A 95 -3.75 -16.77 24.84
C GLY A 95 -3.73 -15.81 23.66
N ILE A 96 -3.41 -16.31 22.49
CA ILE A 96 -3.46 -15.57 21.23
C ILE A 96 -4.92 -15.51 20.76
N VAL A 97 -5.41 -14.32 20.44
CA VAL A 97 -6.82 -14.12 20.05
C VAL A 97 -6.90 -13.69 18.60
N VAL A 98 -7.67 -14.43 17.80
CA VAL A 98 -8.07 -14.07 16.44
C VAL A 98 -9.37 -13.32 16.53
N PHE A 99 -9.35 -12.02 16.28
CA PHE A 99 -10.54 -11.20 16.22
C PHE A 99 -11.09 -11.17 14.79
N HIS A 100 -12.28 -11.74 14.59
CA HIS A 100 -13.00 -11.71 13.31
C HIS A 100 -13.80 -10.42 13.13
N ASP A 101 -14.16 -9.77 14.23
CA ASP A 101 -14.82 -8.47 14.29
C ASP A 101 -13.99 -7.49 15.13
N PHE A 102 -14.12 -6.19 14.85
CA PHE A 102 -13.48 -5.16 15.68
C PHE A 102 -14.40 -4.66 16.80
N ALA A 103 -15.72 -4.54 16.54
CA ALA A 103 -16.69 -4.09 17.52
C ALA A 103 -17.48 -5.25 18.12
N PHE A 104 -17.54 -5.28 19.45
CA PHE A 104 -18.20 -6.35 20.27
C PHE A 104 -19.43 -5.85 21.01
N GLN A 105 -20.05 -4.74 20.58
CA GLN A 105 -21.24 -4.18 21.20
C GLN A 105 -22.40 -5.17 21.20
N PHE A 106 -22.62 -5.88 20.10
CA PHE A 106 -23.63 -6.93 20.00
C PHE A 106 -23.36 -8.09 20.95
N PHE A 107 -22.14 -8.54 21.03
CA PHE A 107 -21.74 -9.62 21.93
C PHE A 107 -22.11 -9.31 23.39
N PHE A 108 -21.67 -8.17 23.92
CA PHE A 108 -21.92 -7.83 25.33
C PHE A 108 -23.38 -7.49 25.58
N PHE A 109 -24.07 -6.85 24.64
CA PHE A 109 -25.49 -6.54 24.81
C PHE A 109 -26.34 -7.80 24.89
N TYR A 110 -26.23 -8.71 23.94
CA TYR A 110 -27.03 -9.94 23.93
C TYR A 110 -26.63 -10.89 25.04
N LEU A 111 -25.34 -10.95 25.41
CA LEU A 111 -24.90 -11.69 26.58
C LEU A 111 -25.58 -11.19 27.87
N ALA A 112 -25.71 -9.88 28.04
CA ALA A 112 -26.38 -9.26 29.17
C ALA A 112 -27.90 -9.48 29.13
N TYR A 113 -28.51 -9.32 27.92
CA TYR A 113 -29.93 -9.48 27.70
C TYR A 113 -30.41 -10.91 27.96
N GLU A 114 -29.72 -11.92 27.44
CA GLU A 114 -30.09 -13.34 27.65
C GLU A 114 -29.98 -13.77 29.12
N ARG A 115 -29.06 -13.14 29.86
CA ARG A 115 -28.90 -13.40 31.30
C ARG A 115 -29.82 -12.58 32.20
N GLY A 116 -30.60 -11.64 31.63
CA GLY A 116 -31.36 -10.67 32.42
C GLY A 116 -30.49 -9.74 33.29
N ARG A 117 -29.21 -9.54 32.90
CA ARG A 117 -28.17 -8.82 33.64
C ARG A 117 -27.60 -7.69 32.80
N MET A 118 -28.40 -6.64 32.58
CA MET A 118 -28.00 -5.47 31.76
C MET A 118 -26.83 -4.70 32.38
N ASP A 119 -26.56 -4.87 33.68
CA ASP A 119 -25.39 -4.37 34.34
C ASP A 119 -24.07 -4.86 33.70
N ILE A 120 -24.02 -6.08 33.20
CA ILE A 120 -22.83 -6.62 32.50
C ILE A 120 -22.47 -5.76 31.28
N TYR A 121 -23.48 -5.35 30.48
CA TYR A 121 -23.27 -4.48 29.34
C TYR A 121 -22.84 -3.06 29.75
N LEU A 122 -23.52 -2.50 30.76
CA LEU A 122 -23.24 -1.15 31.25
C LEU A 122 -21.85 -1.05 31.88
N ASP A 123 -21.44 -2.06 32.65
CA ASP A 123 -20.11 -2.13 33.26
C ASP A 123 -19.00 -2.26 32.19
N GLU A 124 -19.24 -3.02 31.13
CA GLU A 124 -18.28 -3.13 30.01
C GLU A 124 -18.18 -1.81 29.25
N LEU A 125 -19.31 -1.14 29.03
CA LEU A 125 -19.36 0.16 28.37
C LEU A 125 -18.60 1.23 29.19
N GLU A 126 -18.81 1.26 30.50
CA GLU A 126 -18.10 2.17 31.40
C GLU A 126 -16.60 1.88 31.42
N ALA A 127 -16.20 0.61 31.51
CA ALA A 127 -14.79 0.21 31.52
C ALA A 127 -14.05 0.55 30.24
N CYS A 128 -14.73 0.48 29.08
CA CYS A 128 -14.13 0.78 27.79
C CYS A 128 -14.19 2.27 27.43
N HIS A 129 -15.27 2.97 27.78
CA HIS A 129 -15.60 4.30 27.25
C HIS A 129 -15.95 5.35 28.34
N GLY A 130 -15.90 4.98 29.62
CA GLY A 130 -16.12 5.88 30.75
C GLY A 130 -17.57 6.07 31.13
N THR A 131 -17.78 6.80 32.26
CA THR A 131 -19.08 7.02 32.89
C THR A 131 -20.09 7.76 32.01
N GLN A 132 -19.63 8.62 31.10
CA GLN A 132 -20.50 9.34 30.17
C GLN A 132 -21.19 8.38 29.18
N ALA A 133 -20.48 7.42 28.61
CA ALA A 133 -21.03 6.41 27.71
C ALA A 133 -22.05 5.52 28.44
N ARG A 134 -21.76 5.14 29.70
CA ARG A 134 -22.71 4.42 30.55
C ARG A 134 -24.00 5.20 30.73
N GLY A 135 -23.92 6.48 31.13
CA GLY A 135 -25.11 7.33 31.35
C GLY A 135 -25.96 7.51 30.10
N GLN A 136 -25.36 7.63 28.92
CA GLN A 136 -26.08 7.66 27.63
C GLN A 136 -26.84 6.34 27.38
N ALA A 137 -26.19 5.20 27.64
CA ALA A 137 -26.81 3.90 27.47
C ALA A 137 -27.96 3.66 28.46
N GLU A 138 -27.80 4.04 29.72
CA GLU A 138 -28.84 3.96 30.75
C GLU A 138 -30.08 4.80 30.37
N ALA A 139 -29.86 6.04 29.89
CA ALA A 139 -30.95 6.90 29.46
C ALA A 139 -31.72 6.27 28.27
N ALA A 140 -31.02 5.77 27.27
CA ALA A 140 -31.67 5.17 26.11
C ALA A 140 -32.40 3.85 26.44
N LEU A 141 -31.81 3.01 27.30
CA LEU A 141 -32.49 1.78 27.79
C LEU A 141 -33.73 2.11 28.58
N ALA A 142 -33.76 3.21 29.35
CA ALA A 142 -34.91 3.69 30.07
C ALA A 142 -36.04 4.16 29.11
N GLU A 143 -35.69 4.62 27.90
CA GLU A 143 -36.65 4.96 26.82
C GLU A 143 -37.06 3.75 25.99
N GLY A 144 -36.60 2.55 26.32
CA GLY A 144 -36.89 1.31 25.61
C GLY A 144 -36.12 1.17 24.27
N LEU A 145 -35.10 1.97 24.04
CA LEU A 145 -34.27 1.90 22.86
C LEU A 145 -33.26 0.74 22.96
N LYS A 146 -33.05 0.06 21.86
CA LYS A 146 -32.00 -0.98 21.77
C LYS A 146 -30.63 -0.31 21.54
N PRO A 147 -29.51 -0.96 21.90
CA PRO A 147 -28.17 -0.43 21.70
C PRO A 147 -27.82 -0.05 20.25
N SER A 148 -28.38 -0.74 19.28
CA SER A 148 -28.27 -0.37 17.86
C SER A 148 -28.82 1.02 17.54
N HIS A 149 -29.59 1.62 18.44
CA HIS A 149 -30.12 2.99 18.32
C HIS A 149 -29.26 3.99 19.10
N LEU A 150 -28.27 3.55 19.90
CA LEU A 150 -27.47 4.42 20.74
C LEU A 150 -26.34 5.12 19.98
N ALA A 151 -25.69 4.40 19.10
CA ALA A 151 -24.62 4.91 18.25
C ALA A 151 -24.24 3.86 17.20
N GLU A 152 -23.51 4.29 16.14
CA GLU A 152 -22.81 3.40 15.24
C GLU A 152 -21.91 2.43 16.04
N PRO A 153 -21.83 1.13 15.66
CA PRO A 153 -21.08 0.14 16.41
C PRO A 153 -19.62 0.52 16.70
N LEU A 154 -19.00 1.28 15.82
CA LEU A 154 -17.61 1.74 15.95
C LEU A 154 -17.44 2.91 16.95
N SER A 155 -18.53 3.60 17.33
CA SER A 155 -18.46 4.64 18.36
C SER A 155 -18.21 4.07 19.77
N PHE A 156 -18.74 2.87 20.02
CA PHE A 156 -18.54 2.13 21.27
C PHE A 156 -18.21 0.66 20.98
N PRO A 157 -17.01 0.34 20.49
CA PRO A 157 -16.66 -1.00 20.02
C PRO A 157 -16.57 -2.06 21.13
N LEU A 158 -16.48 -1.71 22.40
CA LEU A 158 -16.39 -2.62 23.56
C LEU A 158 -15.34 -3.72 23.42
N ASN A 159 -14.17 -3.38 22.83
CA ASN A 159 -13.11 -4.33 22.54
C ASN A 159 -11.85 -4.14 23.40
N ARG A 160 -11.74 -3.03 24.16
CA ARG A 160 -10.52 -2.69 24.92
C ARG A 160 -10.15 -3.78 25.91
N ARG A 161 -11.09 -4.23 26.74
CA ARG A 161 -10.81 -5.26 27.76
C ARG A 161 -10.52 -6.62 27.13
N LEU A 162 -11.21 -6.97 26.03
CA LEU A 162 -10.90 -8.18 25.26
C LEU A 162 -9.47 -8.16 24.72
N ALA A 163 -9.05 -7.02 24.13
CA ALA A 163 -7.69 -6.85 23.62
C ALA A 163 -6.63 -6.90 24.74
N GLN A 164 -6.90 -6.34 25.91
CA GLN A 164 -6.01 -6.34 27.08
C GLN A 164 -5.83 -7.74 27.70
N MET A 165 -6.81 -8.65 27.54
CA MET A 165 -6.70 -10.04 27.98
C MET A 165 -5.82 -10.88 27.05
N ALA A 166 -5.68 -10.49 25.78
CA ALA A 166 -4.94 -11.24 24.79
C ALA A 166 -3.42 -11.20 25.07
N GLU A 167 -2.75 -12.34 24.96
CA GLU A 167 -1.29 -12.42 24.94
C GLU A 167 -0.72 -11.83 23.65
N ALA A 168 -1.43 -12.05 22.53
CA ALA A 168 -1.19 -11.49 21.22
C ALA A 168 -2.50 -11.51 20.41
N ILE A 169 -2.55 -10.74 19.35
CA ILE A 169 -3.76 -10.55 18.54
C ILE A 169 -3.48 -10.87 17.08
N ILE A 170 -4.40 -11.59 16.44
CA ILE A 170 -4.46 -11.77 15.00
C ILE A 170 -5.74 -11.11 14.50
N VAL A 171 -5.65 -10.34 13.43
CA VAL A 171 -6.78 -9.72 12.73
C VAL A 171 -6.67 -9.94 11.22
N HIS A 172 -7.79 -9.77 10.49
CA HIS A 172 -7.86 -10.06 9.06
C HIS A 172 -7.81 -8.81 8.17
N SER A 173 -7.52 -7.63 8.76
CA SER A 173 -7.40 -6.36 8.04
C SER A 173 -6.35 -5.46 8.66
N GLU A 174 -5.73 -4.62 7.87
CA GLU A 174 -4.84 -3.57 8.37
C GLU A 174 -5.63 -2.49 9.12
N TRP A 175 -6.88 -2.26 8.69
CA TRP A 175 -7.83 -1.38 9.35
C TRP A 175 -8.05 -1.76 10.82
N SER A 176 -8.28 -3.05 11.11
CA SER A 176 -8.41 -3.55 12.47
C SER A 176 -7.08 -3.55 13.21
N ARG A 177 -5.97 -3.91 12.53
CA ARG A 177 -4.63 -3.92 13.14
C ARG A 177 -4.20 -2.56 13.66
N SER A 178 -4.37 -1.52 12.86
CA SER A 178 -4.02 -0.14 13.26
C SER A 178 -4.78 0.29 14.50
N ARG A 179 -6.10 0.02 14.55
CA ARG A 179 -6.96 0.40 15.66
C ARG A 179 -6.66 -0.39 16.95
N PHE A 180 -6.39 -1.69 16.85
CA PHE A 180 -5.95 -2.45 18.02
C PHE A 180 -4.58 -2.00 18.54
N ARG A 181 -3.66 -1.54 17.67
CA ARG A 181 -2.38 -0.95 18.12
C ARG A 181 -2.56 0.30 18.97
N GLU A 182 -3.56 1.11 18.70
CA GLU A 182 -3.89 2.29 19.54
C GLU A 182 -4.44 1.88 20.89
N ILE A 183 -5.20 0.76 20.95
CA ILE A 183 -5.81 0.25 22.19
C ILE A 183 -4.79 -0.47 23.07
N VAL A 184 -3.92 -1.29 22.47
CA VAL A 184 -2.94 -2.15 23.15
C VAL A 184 -1.56 -2.06 22.47
N PRO A 185 -0.86 -0.91 22.60
CA PRO A 185 0.36 -0.62 21.83
C PRO A 185 1.52 -1.58 22.11
N THR A 186 1.53 -2.28 23.24
CA THR A 186 2.59 -3.21 23.65
C THR A 186 2.27 -4.68 23.35
N THR A 187 1.04 -5.00 22.95
CA THR A 187 0.62 -6.36 22.59
C THR A 187 1.04 -6.66 21.16
N PRO A 188 1.67 -7.81 20.86
CA PRO A 188 1.96 -8.21 19.49
C PRO A 188 0.67 -8.36 18.67
N ILE A 189 0.63 -7.77 17.48
CA ILE A 189 -0.55 -7.82 16.59
C ILE A 189 -0.12 -8.15 15.18
N ALA A 190 -0.62 -9.26 14.62
CA ALA A 190 -0.45 -9.63 13.23
C ALA A 190 -1.69 -9.34 12.40
N HIS A 191 -1.50 -8.84 11.18
CA HIS A 191 -2.49 -8.88 10.12
C HIS A 191 -2.25 -10.15 9.29
N ILE A 192 -3.21 -11.06 9.29
CA ILE A 192 -3.21 -12.28 8.47
C ILE A 192 -4.51 -12.29 7.67
N ASN A 193 -4.41 -12.21 6.35
CA ASN A 193 -5.58 -12.16 5.48
C ASN A 193 -6.54 -13.35 5.71
N HIS A 194 -7.83 -13.09 5.63
CA HIS A 194 -8.85 -14.13 5.55
C HIS A 194 -8.57 -15.03 4.32
N HIS A 195 -8.55 -16.33 4.49
CA HIS A 195 -8.14 -17.23 3.41
C HIS A 195 -9.27 -17.58 2.43
N VAL A 196 -8.86 -18.07 1.26
CA VAL A 196 -9.69 -18.78 0.28
C VAL A 196 -9.01 -20.09 -0.08
N LEU A 197 -9.82 -21.10 -0.40
CA LEU A 197 -9.33 -22.38 -0.89
C LEU A 197 -9.06 -22.32 -2.41
N PRO A 198 -8.12 -23.13 -2.95
CA PRO A 198 -7.95 -23.29 -4.40
C PRO A 198 -9.26 -23.67 -5.11
N ASP A 199 -10.10 -24.50 -4.47
CA ASP A 199 -11.39 -24.93 -5.00
C ASP A 199 -12.44 -23.83 -5.05
N ASP A 200 -12.29 -22.75 -4.24
CA ASP A 200 -13.12 -21.55 -4.35
C ASP A 200 -12.93 -20.83 -5.69
N ALA A 201 -11.83 -21.13 -6.38
CA ALA A 201 -11.53 -20.63 -7.70
C ALA A 201 -12.44 -21.19 -8.81
N GLY A 202 -13.28 -22.19 -8.53
CA GLY A 202 -14.09 -22.90 -9.53
C GLY A 202 -13.23 -23.62 -10.57
N THR A 203 -13.68 -24.75 -11.07
CA THR A 203 -13.00 -25.50 -12.15
C THR A 203 -13.11 -24.82 -13.52
N HIS A 204 -13.91 -23.78 -13.62
CA HIS A 204 -14.11 -23.04 -14.85
C HIS A 204 -13.51 -21.64 -14.75
N LEU A 205 -12.45 -21.37 -15.53
CA LEU A 205 -12.32 -20.05 -16.14
C LEU A 205 -13.72 -19.69 -16.66
N PRO A 206 -14.21 -18.44 -16.48
CA PRO A 206 -15.46 -18.06 -17.10
C PRO A 206 -15.33 -18.39 -18.59
N ALA A 207 -15.91 -19.52 -18.96
CA ALA A 207 -16.03 -19.88 -20.36
C ALA A 207 -16.80 -18.71 -20.98
N SER A 208 -16.13 -17.96 -21.84
CA SER A 208 -16.65 -16.81 -22.55
C SER A 208 -17.88 -17.16 -23.41
N THR A 209 -18.33 -18.40 -23.41
CA THR A 209 -19.33 -18.96 -24.31
C THR A 209 -20.68 -19.25 -23.67
N GLY A 210 -20.83 -19.35 -22.34
CA GLY A 210 -22.12 -19.67 -21.73
C GLY A 210 -22.77 -18.49 -20.96
N LYS A 211 -21.98 -17.56 -20.41
CA LYS A 211 -22.51 -16.40 -19.68
C LYS A 211 -22.85 -15.21 -20.61
N ALA A 212 -22.24 -15.11 -21.78
CA ALA A 212 -22.46 -14.03 -22.74
C ALA A 212 -23.77 -14.14 -23.54
N GLU A 213 -24.42 -15.32 -23.53
CA GLU A 213 -25.67 -15.58 -24.30
C GLU A 213 -26.94 -15.44 -23.47
N ARG A 214 -26.83 -15.16 -22.16
CA ARG A 214 -28.04 -14.94 -21.34
C ARG A 214 -28.56 -13.52 -21.53
N GLU A 215 -29.80 -13.39 -21.97
CA GLU A 215 -30.49 -12.09 -22.04
C GLU A 215 -30.70 -11.43 -20.66
N THR A 216 -30.69 -12.22 -19.58
CA THR A 216 -30.99 -11.77 -18.19
C THR A 216 -29.73 -11.90 -17.32
N VAL A 217 -29.25 -10.77 -16.79
CA VAL A 217 -28.08 -10.70 -15.90
C VAL A 217 -28.43 -11.21 -14.51
N GLN A 218 -27.60 -12.11 -13.96
CA GLN A 218 -27.77 -12.68 -12.62
C GLN A 218 -27.05 -11.81 -11.58
N ILE A 219 -27.79 -11.19 -10.72
CA ILE A 219 -27.30 -10.36 -9.61
C ILE A 219 -27.53 -11.11 -8.30
N ALA A 220 -26.58 -11.10 -7.36
CA ALA A 220 -26.80 -11.76 -6.07
C ALA A 220 -26.14 -11.02 -4.90
N SER A 221 -26.73 -11.23 -3.70
CA SER A 221 -26.12 -10.92 -2.41
C SER A 221 -26.03 -12.18 -1.55
N PHE A 222 -24.97 -12.28 -0.74
CA PHE A 222 -24.59 -13.51 -0.05
C PHE A 222 -24.46 -13.35 1.46
N GLY A 223 -24.89 -14.38 2.19
CA GLY A 223 -24.85 -14.49 3.65
C GLY A 223 -26.14 -14.01 4.31
N HIS A 224 -26.21 -14.08 5.65
CA HIS A 224 -27.41 -13.72 6.41
C HIS A 224 -27.94 -12.34 6.04
N ALA A 225 -29.20 -12.28 5.59
CA ALA A 225 -29.79 -11.04 5.07
C ALA A 225 -30.31 -10.16 6.22
N THR A 226 -29.56 -9.13 6.55
CA THR A 226 -29.87 -8.14 7.61
C THR A 226 -29.96 -6.73 7.01
N PRO A 227 -30.61 -5.77 7.69
CA PRO A 227 -30.66 -4.37 7.25
C PRO A 227 -29.27 -3.76 7.03
N GLU A 228 -28.30 -4.08 7.89
CA GLU A 228 -26.92 -3.55 7.85
C GLU A 228 -26.18 -3.93 6.56
N LYS A 229 -26.65 -4.95 5.85
CA LYS A 229 -26.07 -5.36 4.54
C LYS A 229 -26.64 -4.59 3.34
N GLY A 230 -27.38 -3.51 3.56
CA GLY A 230 -27.89 -2.64 2.50
C GLY A 230 -28.88 -3.33 1.55
N ILE A 231 -29.57 -4.38 2.03
CA ILE A 231 -30.50 -5.15 1.20
C ILE A 231 -31.70 -4.30 0.76
N GLU A 232 -32.27 -3.49 1.67
CA GLU A 232 -33.38 -2.59 1.33
C GLU A 232 -32.95 -1.57 0.27
N ARG A 233 -31.78 -0.96 0.41
CA ARG A 233 -31.20 -0.05 -0.57
C ARG A 233 -31.05 -0.73 -1.93
N THR A 234 -30.51 -1.94 -1.93
CA THR A 234 -30.34 -2.75 -3.15
C THR A 234 -31.69 -2.99 -3.83
N LEU A 235 -32.70 -3.40 -3.09
CA LEU A 235 -34.06 -3.64 -3.63
C LEU A 235 -34.68 -2.34 -4.18
N ARG A 236 -34.52 -1.21 -3.51
CA ARG A 236 -34.98 0.10 -3.96
C ARG A 236 -34.37 0.49 -5.31
N VAL A 237 -33.05 0.35 -5.43
CA VAL A 237 -32.32 0.66 -6.67
C VAL A 237 -32.73 -0.30 -7.80
N LEU A 238 -32.79 -1.60 -7.52
CA LEU A 238 -33.21 -2.61 -8.50
C LEU A 238 -34.68 -2.36 -8.97
N GLY A 239 -35.57 -1.92 -8.07
CA GLY A 239 -36.94 -1.50 -8.43
C GLY A 239 -36.93 -0.31 -9.41
N GLY A 240 -36.00 0.63 -9.26
CA GLY A 240 -35.78 1.71 -10.22
C GLY A 240 -35.35 1.19 -11.59
N LEU A 241 -34.31 0.36 -11.62
CA LEU A 241 -33.77 -0.25 -12.85
C LEU A 241 -34.84 -1.09 -13.59
N ARG A 242 -35.68 -1.83 -12.84
CA ARG A 242 -36.76 -2.60 -13.46
C ARG A 242 -37.78 -1.74 -14.16
N ARG A 243 -38.15 -0.58 -13.57
CA ARG A 243 -39.03 0.41 -14.19
C ARG A 243 -38.46 1.05 -15.45
N GLU A 244 -37.12 1.18 -15.49
CA GLU A 244 -36.41 1.67 -16.68
C GLU A 244 -36.22 0.59 -17.76
N GLY A 245 -36.66 -0.66 -17.52
CA GLY A 245 -36.65 -1.72 -18.51
C GLY A 245 -35.43 -2.65 -18.48
N TYR A 246 -34.56 -2.54 -17.50
CA TYR A 246 -33.40 -3.45 -17.36
C TYR A 246 -33.86 -4.88 -17.03
N LEU A 247 -33.21 -5.87 -17.68
CA LEU A 247 -33.52 -7.29 -17.50
C LEU A 247 -32.46 -7.92 -16.59
N PHE A 248 -32.83 -8.28 -15.39
CA PHE A 248 -32.01 -8.97 -14.41
C PHE A 248 -32.83 -9.92 -13.55
N HIS A 249 -32.16 -10.85 -12.90
CA HIS A 249 -32.70 -11.64 -11.79
C HIS A 249 -31.80 -11.44 -10.56
N TYR A 250 -32.43 -11.16 -9.41
CA TYR A 250 -31.69 -10.93 -8.16
C TYR A 250 -31.93 -12.09 -7.18
N THR A 251 -30.84 -12.66 -6.68
CA THR A 251 -30.87 -13.76 -5.72
C THR A 251 -30.29 -13.33 -4.38
N LEU A 252 -31.05 -13.49 -3.31
CA LEU A 252 -30.58 -13.38 -1.94
C LEU A 252 -30.24 -14.79 -1.44
N VAL A 253 -28.93 -15.07 -1.28
CA VAL A 253 -28.42 -16.38 -0.88
C VAL A 253 -28.08 -16.36 0.60
N GLY A 254 -28.95 -16.92 1.44
CA GLY A 254 -28.79 -17.01 2.90
C GLY A 254 -30.09 -16.72 3.65
N GLU A 255 -30.09 -17.11 4.91
CA GLU A 255 -31.27 -17.00 5.79
C GLU A 255 -31.58 -15.51 6.08
N PRO A 256 -32.86 -15.06 5.88
CA PRO A 256 -33.26 -13.71 6.24
C PRO A 256 -33.36 -13.56 7.76
N SER A 257 -33.07 -12.34 8.26
CA SER A 257 -33.33 -12.00 9.67
C SER A 257 -34.83 -12.06 9.98
N ALA A 258 -35.19 -12.65 11.12
CA ALA A 258 -36.58 -12.75 11.56
C ALA A 258 -37.29 -11.40 11.74
N PHE A 259 -36.53 -10.31 11.85
CA PHE A 259 -37.04 -8.94 12.06
C PHE A 259 -37.05 -8.10 10.79
N PHE A 260 -36.83 -8.71 9.60
CA PHE A 260 -36.68 -8.01 8.34
C PHE A 260 -37.62 -8.59 7.29
N ASP A 261 -38.80 -7.94 7.08
CA ASP A 261 -39.82 -8.41 6.11
C ASP A 261 -39.40 -8.08 4.67
N LEU A 262 -38.52 -8.92 4.13
CA LEU A 262 -38.08 -8.83 2.75
C LEU A 262 -39.22 -9.05 1.73
N GLY A 263 -40.23 -9.85 2.07
CA GLY A 263 -41.38 -10.12 1.20
C GLY A 263 -42.19 -8.87 0.94
N GLU A 264 -42.41 -8.02 1.95
CA GLU A 264 -43.06 -6.74 1.80
C GLU A 264 -42.24 -5.76 0.97
N LEU A 265 -40.94 -5.66 1.23
CA LEU A 265 -40.02 -4.80 0.47
C LEU A 265 -39.96 -5.18 -1.02
N ILE A 266 -39.87 -6.48 -1.35
CA ILE A 266 -39.90 -6.96 -2.73
C ILE A 266 -41.19 -6.56 -3.44
N ARG A 267 -42.34 -6.64 -2.76
CA ARG A 267 -43.63 -6.22 -3.33
C ARG A 267 -43.69 -4.70 -3.50
N SER A 268 -43.26 -3.93 -2.50
CA SER A 268 -43.37 -2.46 -2.51
C SER A 268 -42.50 -1.84 -3.63
N TYR A 269 -41.33 -2.43 -3.93
CA TYR A 269 -40.46 -1.98 -5.02
C TYR A 269 -40.78 -2.59 -6.39
N GLY A 270 -41.85 -3.38 -6.51
CA GLY A 270 -42.34 -3.93 -7.79
C GLY A 270 -41.45 -5.04 -8.37
N LEU A 271 -40.75 -5.77 -7.51
CA LEU A 271 -39.77 -6.79 -7.90
C LEU A 271 -40.30 -8.23 -7.86
N LYS A 272 -41.62 -8.42 -7.71
CA LYS A 272 -42.25 -9.76 -7.72
C LYS A 272 -41.89 -10.51 -9.01
N GLY A 273 -41.32 -11.73 -8.89
CA GLY A 273 -40.92 -12.56 -10.00
C GLY A 273 -39.51 -12.26 -10.55
N CYS A 274 -38.85 -11.22 -10.06
CA CYS A 274 -37.46 -10.89 -10.38
C CYS A 274 -36.49 -11.16 -9.24
N VAL A 275 -36.98 -11.55 -8.05
CA VAL A 275 -36.19 -11.83 -6.86
C VAL A 275 -36.48 -13.24 -6.36
N THR A 276 -35.40 -13.99 -6.09
CA THR A 276 -35.41 -15.28 -5.38
C THR A 276 -34.72 -15.13 -4.04
N MET A 277 -35.29 -15.68 -2.99
CA MET A 277 -34.68 -15.80 -1.68
C MET A 277 -34.43 -17.27 -1.40
N THR A 278 -33.26 -17.60 -0.86
CA THR A 278 -32.99 -18.92 -0.33
C THR A 278 -33.00 -18.87 1.19
N ASP A 279 -33.20 -20.02 1.83
CA ASP A 279 -32.89 -20.19 3.24
C ASP A 279 -31.36 -20.45 3.42
N TYR A 280 -30.98 -20.93 4.60
CA TYR A 280 -29.61 -21.41 4.84
C TYR A 280 -29.27 -22.54 3.83
N VAL A 281 -28.22 -22.34 3.06
CA VAL A 281 -27.76 -23.29 2.04
C VAL A 281 -26.45 -23.96 2.48
N SER A 282 -26.18 -25.16 1.99
CA SER A 282 -24.90 -25.83 2.21
C SER A 282 -23.77 -25.07 1.52
N LEU A 283 -22.50 -25.26 1.98
CA LEU A 283 -21.34 -24.61 1.38
C LEU A 283 -21.22 -24.90 -0.13
N GLU A 284 -21.55 -26.13 -0.55
CA GLU A 284 -21.57 -26.53 -1.96
C GLU A 284 -22.61 -25.75 -2.77
N GLN A 285 -23.83 -25.62 -2.25
CA GLN A 285 -24.89 -24.81 -2.89
C GLN A 285 -24.52 -23.33 -2.91
N PHE A 286 -23.82 -22.87 -1.87
CA PHE A 286 -23.32 -21.48 -1.79
C PHE A 286 -22.31 -21.20 -2.90
N LYS A 287 -21.34 -22.11 -3.12
CA LYS A 287 -20.35 -22.04 -4.21
C LYS A 287 -21.04 -22.06 -5.58
N GLN A 288 -21.98 -22.95 -5.80
CA GLN A 288 -22.76 -23.02 -7.04
C GLN A 288 -23.53 -21.72 -7.32
N SER A 289 -24.09 -21.11 -6.27
CA SER A 289 -24.78 -19.82 -6.39
C SER A 289 -23.82 -18.68 -6.77
N ILE A 290 -22.59 -18.68 -6.26
CA ILE A 290 -21.55 -17.72 -6.68
C ILE A 290 -21.21 -17.93 -8.14
N GLU A 291 -20.97 -19.15 -8.60
CA GLU A 291 -20.67 -19.48 -9.99
C GLU A 291 -21.78 -19.05 -10.97
N ALA A 292 -23.03 -19.13 -10.53
CA ALA A 292 -24.18 -18.70 -11.32
C ALA A 292 -24.34 -17.17 -11.42
N THR A 293 -23.62 -16.40 -10.61
CA THR A 293 -23.76 -14.95 -10.46
C THR A 293 -22.89 -14.18 -11.46
N ASP A 294 -23.42 -13.13 -12.06
CA ASP A 294 -22.71 -12.21 -12.95
C ASP A 294 -22.21 -10.96 -12.20
N ILE A 295 -23.02 -10.47 -11.25
CA ILE A 295 -22.72 -9.29 -10.42
C ILE A 295 -23.07 -9.60 -8.97
N ALA A 296 -22.10 -9.47 -8.08
CA ALA A 296 -22.34 -9.58 -6.65
C ALA A 296 -22.49 -8.20 -6.00
N ILE A 297 -23.45 -8.06 -5.08
CA ILE A 297 -23.62 -6.87 -4.27
C ILE A 297 -23.35 -7.22 -2.81
N ASN A 298 -22.32 -6.60 -2.20
CA ASN A 298 -21.89 -6.86 -0.83
C ASN A 298 -21.73 -5.55 -0.07
N LEU A 299 -22.85 -4.89 0.20
CA LEU A 299 -22.87 -3.60 0.87
C LEU A 299 -22.83 -3.73 2.40
N ARG A 300 -22.46 -2.64 3.05
CA ARG A 300 -22.58 -2.40 4.49
C ARG A 300 -23.11 -0.99 4.72
N GLU A 301 -24.26 -0.87 5.36
CA GLU A 301 -24.79 0.43 5.86
C GLU A 301 -23.96 0.89 7.07
N SER A 302 -23.54 -0.07 7.90
CA SER A 302 -22.60 0.11 8.99
C SER A 302 -21.67 -1.10 9.09
N THR A 303 -20.45 -0.94 9.60
CA THR A 303 -19.50 -2.04 9.79
C THR A 303 -19.17 -2.23 11.26
N VAL A 304 -18.88 -3.46 11.64
CA VAL A 304 -18.28 -3.84 12.92
C VAL A 304 -16.78 -4.12 12.79
N GLY A 305 -16.19 -3.79 11.63
CA GLY A 305 -14.79 -4.03 11.33
C GLY A 305 -14.49 -5.48 10.93
N GLU A 306 -15.49 -6.17 10.41
CA GLU A 306 -15.40 -7.55 9.94
C GLU A 306 -14.72 -7.66 8.57
N THR A 307 -14.13 -8.81 8.29
CA THR A 307 -13.72 -9.24 6.95
C THR A 307 -14.76 -10.19 6.36
N SER A 308 -15.18 -9.94 5.12
CA SER A 308 -16.24 -10.73 4.49
C SER A 308 -15.72 -12.01 3.83
N GLY A 309 -15.85 -13.15 4.48
CA GLY A 309 -15.51 -14.46 3.90
C GLY A 309 -16.29 -14.76 2.61
N SER A 310 -17.56 -14.35 2.53
CA SER A 310 -18.37 -14.49 1.30
C SER A 310 -17.77 -13.67 0.15
N LEU A 311 -17.31 -12.46 0.40
CA LEU A 311 -16.68 -11.63 -0.63
C LEU A 311 -15.33 -12.21 -1.08
N CYS A 312 -14.53 -12.76 -0.16
CA CYS A 312 -13.29 -13.45 -0.52
C CYS A 312 -13.57 -14.59 -1.53
N ARG A 313 -14.60 -15.42 -1.31
CA ARG A 313 -15.01 -16.49 -2.23
C ARG A 313 -15.55 -15.94 -3.56
N ILE A 314 -16.34 -14.87 -3.52
CA ILE A 314 -16.87 -14.18 -4.72
C ILE A 314 -15.72 -13.69 -5.59
N MET A 315 -14.71 -13.07 -4.98
CA MET A 315 -13.50 -12.63 -5.66
C MET A 315 -12.71 -13.81 -6.23
N ALA A 316 -12.54 -14.88 -5.45
CA ALA A 316 -11.84 -16.10 -5.90
C ALA A 316 -12.53 -16.75 -7.09
N ALA A 317 -13.86 -16.76 -7.12
CA ALA A 317 -14.65 -17.25 -8.26
C ALA A 317 -14.59 -16.32 -9.49
N GLY A 318 -14.05 -15.11 -9.37
CA GLY A 318 -13.92 -14.16 -10.47
C GLY A 318 -15.22 -13.44 -10.82
N VAL A 319 -16.11 -13.22 -9.86
CA VAL A 319 -17.36 -12.48 -10.03
C VAL A 319 -17.13 -10.99 -9.76
N ALA A 320 -17.67 -10.12 -10.62
CA ALA A 320 -17.60 -8.67 -10.41
C ALA A 320 -18.44 -8.28 -9.19
N ALA A 321 -17.84 -7.60 -8.22
CA ALA A 321 -18.51 -7.24 -6.97
C ALA A 321 -18.58 -5.72 -6.78
N ILE A 322 -19.71 -5.26 -6.23
CA ILE A 322 -19.92 -3.90 -5.74
C ILE A 322 -19.95 -3.97 -4.21
N VAL A 323 -19.13 -3.13 -3.56
CA VAL A 323 -18.93 -3.12 -2.10
C VAL A 323 -19.07 -1.71 -1.55
N SER A 324 -19.40 -1.58 -0.26
CA SER A 324 -19.29 -0.30 0.46
C SER A 324 -17.83 0.04 0.69
N ASP A 325 -17.45 1.32 0.61
CA ASP A 325 -16.11 1.80 0.88
C ASP A 325 -15.93 2.07 2.39
N VAL A 326 -15.92 1.00 3.19
CA VAL A 326 -15.84 1.05 4.66
C VAL A 326 -15.00 -0.11 5.22
N GLY A 327 -14.28 0.13 6.31
CA GLY A 327 -13.53 -0.90 7.03
C GLY A 327 -12.56 -1.68 6.12
N TRP A 328 -12.54 -3.00 6.23
CA TRP A 328 -11.72 -3.87 5.38
C TRP A 328 -12.04 -3.74 3.88
N PHE A 329 -13.28 -3.44 3.50
CA PHE A 329 -13.65 -3.33 2.08
C PHE A 329 -12.90 -2.19 1.38
N SER A 330 -12.51 -1.15 2.13
CA SER A 330 -11.72 -0.04 1.62
C SER A 330 -10.26 -0.45 1.28
N GLU A 331 -9.75 -1.53 1.86
CA GLU A 331 -8.40 -2.05 1.58
C GLU A 331 -8.33 -2.82 0.24
N LEU A 332 -9.47 -3.24 -0.30
CA LEU A 332 -9.50 -4.02 -1.53
C LEU A 332 -9.06 -3.18 -2.74
N PRO A 333 -8.34 -3.77 -3.72
CA PRO A 333 -7.91 -3.04 -4.91
C PRO A 333 -9.11 -2.52 -5.74
N CYS A 334 -9.08 -1.25 -6.13
CA CYS A 334 -10.16 -0.62 -6.91
C CYS A 334 -10.38 -1.24 -8.30
N ASN A 335 -9.40 -1.97 -8.81
CA ASN A 335 -9.54 -2.71 -10.07
C ASN A 335 -10.12 -4.13 -9.88
N ALA A 336 -10.24 -4.61 -8.64
CA ALA A 336 -10.79 -5.93 -8.29
C ALA A 336 -12.26 -5.85 -7.84
N VAL A 337 -12.65 -4.74 -7.23
CA VAL A 337 -14.05 -4.49 -6.78
C VAL A 337 -14.46 -3.06 -7.11
N ILE A 338 -15.77 -2.82 -7.21
CA ILE A 338 -16.31 -1.46 -7.32
C ILE A 338 -16.71 -1.01 -5.93
N LYS A 339 -16.08 0.06 -5.45
CA LYS A 339 -16.35 0.65 -4.14
C LYS A 339 -17.39 1.76 -4.26
N ILE A 340 -18.31 1.82 -3.32
CA ILE A 340 -19.34 2.85 -3.23
C ILE A 340 -19.26 3.51 -1.86
N GLU A 341 -19.10 4.82 -1.84
CA GLU A 341 -19.18 5.62 -0.62
C GLU A 341 -20.59 5.55 -0.02
N MET A 342 -20.66 5.45 1.31
CA MET A 342 -21.91 5.37 2.06
C MET A 342 -22.35 6.78 2.51
N ASN A 343 -22.99 7.51 1.60
CA ASN A 343 -23.45 8.89 1.81
C ASN A 343 -24.79 9.12 1.04
N GLU A 344 -25.19 10.37 0.88
CA GLU A 344 -26.41 10.75 0.16
C GLU A 344 -26.42 10.34 -1.31
N SER A 345 -25.25 10.17 -1.92
CA SER A 345 -25.09 9.78 -3.34
C SER A 345 -25.06 8.26 -3.56
N THR A 346 -25.09 7.44 -2.50
CA THR A 346 -24.96 5.98 -2.57
C THR A 346 -25.92 5.34 -3.56
N ASP A 347 -27.22 5.70 -3.53
CA ASP A 347 -28.23 5.13 -4.44
C ASP A 347 -27.98 5.50 -5.89
N ALA A 348 -27.54 6.72 -6.15
CA ALA A 348 -27.22 7.19 -7.50
C ALA A 348 -25.97 6.46 -8.04
N MET A 349 -24.93 6.29 -7.22
CA MET A 349 -23.73 5.55 -7.57
C MET A 349 -24.03 4.08 -7.83
N LEU A 350 -24.78 3.43 -6.93
CA LEU A 350 -25.19 2.03 -7.10
C LEU A 350 -25.98 1.83 -8.39
N THR A 351 -26.92 2.76 -8.68
CA THR A 351 -27.70 2.75 -9.93
C THR A 351 -26.78 2.86 -11.15
N ALA A 352 -25.85 3.81 -11.16
CA ALA A 352 -24.95 4.04 -12.28
C ALA A 352 -24.01 2.84 -12.54
N PHE A 353 -23.42 2.29 -11.48
CA PHE A 353 -22.56 1.12 -11.61
C PHE A 353 -23.30 -0.15 -12.03
N LEU A 354 -24.52 -0.38 -11.49
CA LEU A 354 -25.33 -1.51 -11.92
C LEU A 354 -25.72 -1.40 -13.40
N LYS A 355 -26.17 -0.23 -13.89
CA LYS A 355 -26.43 0.00 -15.31
C LYS A 355 -25.20 -0.36 -16.15
N ARG A 356 -24.06 0.21 -15.77
CA ARG A 356 -22.80 -0.03 -16.50
C ARG A 356 -22.39 -1.51 -16.50
N LEU A 357 -22.53 -2.20 -15.35
CA LEU A 357 -22.21 -3.62 -15.28
C LEU A 357 -23.23 -4.51 -16.01
N ILE A 358 -24.49 -4.16 -16.06
CA ILE A 358 -25.53 -4.90 -16.80
C ILE A 358 -25.24 -4.81 -18.30
N GLU A 359 -24.87 -3.63 -18.79
CA GLU A 359 -24.66 -3.35 -20.21
C GLU A 359 -23.28 -3.82 -20.74
N ASP A 360 -22.23 -3.87 -19.89
CA ASP A 360 -20.85 -4.12 -20.30
C ASP A 360 -20.31 -5.45 -19.74
N ALA A 361 -20.61 -6.56 -20.41
CA ALA A 361 -20.11 -7.88 -20.06
C ALA A 361 -18.55 -7.98 -20.06
N PRO A 362 -17.82 -7.37 -21.03
CA PRO A 362 -16.36 -7.28 -20.96
C PRO A 362 -15.82 -6.61 -19.70
N LEU A 363 -16.48 -5.55 -19.23
CA LEU A 363 -16.12 -4.87 -18.00
C LEU A 363 -16.28 -5.81 -16.78
N ARG A 364 -17.43 -6.50 -16.68
CA ARG A 364 -17.66 -7.51 -15.63
C ARG A 364 -16.55 -8.56 -15.61
N ALA A 365 -16.25 -9.14 -16.78
CA ALA A 365 -15.22 -10.16 -16.92
C ALA A 365 -13.83 -9.66 -16.49
N ARG A 366 -13.47 -8.43 -16.84
CA ARG A 366 -12.19 -7.82 -16.46
C ARG A 366 -12.07 -7.59 -14.95
N ILE A 367 -13.11 -7.02 -14.32
CA ILE A 367 -13.15 -6.81 -12.86
C ILE A 367 -13.06 -8.16 -12.16
N GLY A 368 -13.85 -9.15 -12.56
CA GLY A 368 -13.84 -10.49 -11.99
C GLY A 368 -12.47 -11.18 -12.14
N ALA A 369 -11.81 -11.06 -13.30
CA ALA A 369 -10.47 -11.62 -13.49
C ALA A 369 -9.42 -10.97 -12.57
N ASN A 370 -9.51 -9.66 -12.32
CA ASN A 370 -8.65 -8.97 -11.38
C ASN A 370 -8.95 -9.40 -9.93
N ALA A 371 -10.23 -9.49 -9.57
CA ALA A 371 -10.66 -9.98 -8.26
C ALA A 371 -10.11 -11.39 -7.98
N ARG A 372 -10.23 -12.30 -8.93
CA ARG A 372 -9.71 -13.67 -8.83
C ARG A 372 -8.19 -13.69 -8.63
N ARG A 373 -7.47 -12.92 -9.44
CA ARG A 373 -6.00 -12.84 -9.32
C ARG A 373 -5.59 -12.33 -7.93
N TYR A 374 -6.24 -11.29 -7.46
CA TYR A 374 -5.98 -10.73 -6.14
C TYR A 374 -6.31 -11.74 -5.03
N ALA A 375 -7.49 -12.35 -5.04
CA ALA A 375 -7.91 -13.31 -4.03
C ALA A 375 -6.95 -14.50 -3.95
N LEU A 376 -6.62 -15.13 -5.08
CA LEU A 376 -5.72 -16.29 -5.11
C LEU A 376 -4.27 -15.97 -4.74
N SER A 377 -3.81 -14.73 -4.98
CA SER A 377 -2.44 -14.34 -4.62
C SER A 377 -2.32 -13.88 -3.16
N SER A 378 -3.29 -13.11 -2.66
CA SER A 378 -3.20 -12.47 -1.33
C SER A 378 -3.89 -13.26 -0.22
N HIS A 379 -4.88 -14.08 -0.57
CA HIS A 379 -5.73 -14.81 0.36
C HIS A 379 -5.53 -16.34 0.30
N ALA A 380 -4.45 -16.84 -0.31
CA ALA A 380 -4.17 -18.29 -0.36
C ALA A 380 -4.05 -18.87 1.05
N ILE A 381 -4.73 -20.02 1.30
CA ILE A 381 -4.81 -20.62 2.63
C ILE A 381 -3.45 -21.07 3.15
N GLU A 382 -2.55 -21.51 2.29
CA GLU A 382 -1.19 -21.91 2.65
C GLU A 382 -0.41 -20.71 3.24
N ARG A 383 -0.54 -19.54 2.63
CA ARG A 383 0.09 -18.30 3.14
C ARG A 383 -0.48 -17.91 4.50
N SER A 384 -1.80 -18.01 4.67
CA SER A 384 -2.44 -17.72 5.96
C SER A 384 -1.95 -18.68 7.03
N ALA A 385 -1.93 -20.00 6.75
CA ALA A 385 -1.45 -21.01 7.71
C ALA A 385 0.02 -20.80 8.09
N ASP A 386 0.90 -20.50 7.12
CA ASP A 386 2.32 -20.19 7.37
C ASP A 386 2.48 -18.94 8.24
N ALA A 387 1.70 -17.89 7.97
CA ALA A 387 1.71 -16.66 8.76
C ALA A 387 1.21 -16.89 10.19
N TYR A 388 0.18 -17.74 10.39
CA TYR A 388 -0.27 -18.14 11.73
C TYR A 388 0.86 -18.80 12.52
N ILE A 389 1.51 -19.80 11.95
CA ILE A 389 2.59 -20.53 12.63
C ILE A 389 3.76 -19.61 12.94
N SER A 390 4.21 -18.83 11.96
CA SER A 390 5.32 -17.89 12.15
C SER A 390 5.04 -16.87 13.25
N PHE A 391 3.83 -16.32 13.30
CA PHE A 391 3.44 -15.38 14.33
C PHE A 391 3.32 -16.03 15.73
N ILE A 392 2.74 -17.23 15.81
CA ILE A 392 2.66 -17.98 17.07
C ILE A 392 4.07 -18.25 17.62
N GLU A 393 5.01 -18.66 16.76
CA GLU A 393 6.41 -18.89 17.17
C GLU A 393 7.10 -17.60 17.64
N GLU A 394 6.85 -16.47 16.96
CA GLU A 394 7.34 -15.15 17.40
C GLU A 394 6.79 -14.78 18.77
N VAL A 395 5.48 -14.96 18.97
CA VAL A 395 4.84 -14.71 20.26
C VAL A 395 5.45 -15.58 21.36
N MET A 396 5.68 -16.85 21.10
CA MET A 396 6.29 -17.78 22.07
C MET A 396 7.72 -17.35 22.43
N ARG A 397 8.55 -17.05 21.44
CA ARG A 397 9.93 -16.56 21.66
C ARG A 397 9.97 -15.31 22.53
N GLY A 398 9.07 -14.36 22.31
CA GLY A 398 8.99 -13.12 23.07
C GLY A 398 8.30 -13.24 24.44
N ARG A 399 7.68 -14.39 24.77
CA ARG A 399 6.88 -14.58 26.00
C ARG A 399 7.66 -14.35 27.31
N PRO A 400 8.92 -14.83 27.48
CA PRO A 400 9.68 -14.60 28.71
C PRO A 400 9.90 -13.11 28.99
N ARG A 401 10.33 -12.36 27.99
CA ARG A 401 10.52 -10.89 28.09
C ARG A 401 9.22 -10.19 28.47
N ARG A 402 8.11 -10.49 27.78
CA ARG A 402 6.81 -9.84 28.07
C ARG A 402 6.31 -10.15 29.47
N ARG A 403 6.45 -11.40 29.93
CA ARG A 403 6.07 -11.77 31.32
C ARG A 403 6.90 -11.01 32.34
N PHE A 404 8.19 -10.90 32.10
CA PHE A 404 9.10 -10.19 33.00
C PHE A 404 8.76 -8.68 33.04
N VAL A 405 8.61 -8.03 31.88
CA VAL A 405 8.23 -6.61 31.81
C VAL A 405 6.87 -6.37 32.48
N ARG A 406 5.88 -7.24 32.23
CA ARG A 406 4.55 -7.11 32.88
C ARG A 406 4.64 -7.25 34.38
N GLY A 407 5.44 -8.19 34.90
CA GLY A 407 5.67 -8.36 36.35
C GLY A 407 6.26 -7.10 36.94
N ILE A 408 7.34 -6.57 36.38
CA ILE A 408 7.95 -5.31 36.81
C ILE A 408 6.95 -4.14 36.75
N SER A 409 6.19 -4.01 35.67
CA SER A 409 5.24 -2.92 35.52
C SER A 409 4.14 -2.93 36.58
N LEU A 410 3.70 -4.11 37.02
CA LEU A 410 2.73 -4.24 38.12
C LEU A 410 3.31 -3.77 39.48
N GLU A 411 4.56 -4.12 39.76
CA GLU A 411 5.25 -3.67 40.98
C GLU A 411 5.50 -2.15 40.93
N LEU A 412 5.95 -1.62 39.77
CA LEU A 412 6.19 -0.19 39.59
C LEU A 412 4.91 0.65 39.73
N ALA A 413 3.76 0.12 39.25
CA ALA A 413 2.47 0.80 39.39
C ALA A 413 2.09 1.02 40.90
N GLN A 414 2.58 0.15 41.78
CA GLN A 414 2.33 0.29 43.22
C GLN A 414 3.25 1.33 43.90
N LEU A 415 4.37 1.70 43.26
CA LEU A 415 5.35 2.64 43.81
C LEU A 415 4.95 4.11 43.63
N GLY A 416 3.87 4.42 42.91
CA GLY A 416 3.38 5.78 42.71
C GLY A 416 4.38 6.70 42.03
N LEU A 417 5.07 6.20 40.98
CA LEU A 417 6.11 6.90 40.23
C LEU A 417 5.59 8.21 39.60
N LYS A 418 6.48 9.21 39.55
CA LYS A 418 6.21 10.55 39.02
C LYS A 418 7.13 10.81 37.83
N GLU A 419 6.87 11.89 37.10
CA GLU A 419 7.74 12.34 35.99
C GLU A 419 9.21 12.55 36.43
N SER A 420 9.44 12.91 37.70
CA SER A 420 10.80 13.03 38.27
C SER A 420 11.60 11.72 38.28
N ASP A 421 10.95 10.58 38.10
CA ASP A 421 11.55 9.24 38.20
C ASP A 421 11.93 8.68 36.83
N GLU A 422 11.93 9.54 35.79
CA GLU A 422 12.23 9.16 34.39
C GLU A 422 13.63 8.53 34.24
N GLU A 423 14.64 9.04 34.96
CA GLU A 423 16.00 8.50 34.90
C GLU A 423 16.07 7.07 35.48
N PHE A 424 15.36 6.82 36.59
CA PHE A 424 15.22 5.48 37.15
C PHE A 424 14.53 4.53 36.18
N MET A 425 13.43 4.98 35.54
CA MET A 425 12.70 4.19 34.55
C MET A 425 13.55 3.88 33.34
N ARG A 426 14.37 4.83 32.88
CA ARG A 426 15.30 4.64 31.77
C ARG A 426 16.41 3.64 32.12
N GLY A 427 17.00 3.72 33.31
CA GLY A 427 17.97 2.75 33.80
C GLY A 427 17.39 1.34 33.90
N LEU A 428 16.14 1.21 34.39
CA LEU A 428 15.44 -0.07 34.44
C LEU A 428 15.16 -0.64 33.03
N ALA A 429 14.74 0.20 32.09
CA ALA A 429 14.54 -0.21 30.69
C ALA A 429 15.84 -0.74 30.08
N THR A 430 16.97 -0.06 30.29
CA THR A 430 18.30 -0.52 29.85
C THR A 430 18.65 -1.89 30.44
N THR A 431 18.42 -2.07 31.74
CA THR A 431 18.65 -3.37 32.43
C THR A 431 17.76 -4.49 31.84
N VAL A 432 16.50 -4.18 31.51
CA VAL A 432 15.59 -5.13 30.81
C VAL A 432 16.11 -5.49 29.43
N GLU A 433 16.66 -4.52 28.69
CA GLU A 433 17.24 -4.76 27.36
C GLU A 433 18.52 -5.60 27.45
N GLU A 434 19.35 -5.41 28.46
CA GLU A 434 20.53 -6.23 28.71
C GLU A 434 20.18 -7.67 29.09
N LEU A 435 19.11 -7.87 29.89
CA LEU A 435 18.65 -9.21 30.30
C LEU A 435 17.96 -9.96 29.15
N PHE A 436 17.33 -9.25 28.27
CA PHE A 436 16.64 -9.76 27.09
C PHE A 436 17.10 -8.95 25.86
N PRO A 437 18.37 -9.10 25.43
CA PRO A 437 18.84 -8.40 24.25
C PRO A 437 17.85 -8.68 23.13
N ALA A 438 17.44 -7.63 22.42
CA ALA A 438 16.61 -7.79 21.27
C ALA A 438 17.32 -8.81 20.38
N MET A 439 16.80 -10.02 20.34
CA MET A 439 17.12 -10.91 19.25
C MET A 439 16.68 -10.12 18.04
N THR A 440 17.67 -9.63 17.26
CA THR A 440 17.39 -9.12 15.93
C THR A 440 16.40 -10.12 15.35
N SER A 441 15.18 -9.70 15.12
CA SER A 441 14.27 -10.49 14.35
C SER A 441 14.94 -10.59 13.00
N GLU A 442 15.67 -11.69 12.78
CA GLU A 442 15.60 -12.29 11.49
C GLU A 442 14.10 -12.61 11.33
N VAL A 443 13.37 -11.59 10.92
CA VAL A 443 12.21 -11.81 10.08
C VAL A 443 12.85 -12.55 8.93
N ALA A 444 12.79 -13.88 9.00
CA ALA A 444 12.94 -14.68 7.82
C ALA A 444 11.93 -14.04 6.85
N ALA A 445 12.45 -13.18 5.98
CA ALA A 445 11.79 -12.85 4.76
C ALA A 445 11.45 -14.24 4.24
N VAL A 446 10.16 -14.56 4.16
CA VAL A 446 9.71 -15.67 3.35
C VAL A 446 10.27 -15.29 2.00
N GLU A 447 11.43 -15.86 1.67
CA GLU A 447 12.01 -15.75 0.36
C GLU A 447 10.91 -16.14 -0.59
N ASP A 448 10.49 -15.20 -1.42
CA ASP A 448 9.78 -15.47 -2.65
C ASP A 448 10.73 -16.34 -3.48
N LYS A 449 10.77 -17.65 -3.17
CA LYS A 449 11.32 -18.61 -4.10
C LYS A 449 10.41 -18.57 -5.31
N PRO A 450 10.94 -18.18 -6.46
CA PRO A 450 10.15 -18.24 -7.68
C PRO A 450 9.62 -19.66 -7.82
N PRO A 451 8.35 -19.86 -8.21
CA PRO A 451 7.80 -21.18 -8.39
C PRO A 451 8.71 -21.94 -9.35
N VAL A 452 9.14 -23.11 -8.91
CA VAL A 452 9.87 -24.06 -9.74
C VAL A 452 9.10 -24.21 -11.04
N GLN A 453 9.72 -23.81 -12.15
CA GLN A 453 9.17 -23.96 -13.49
C GLN A 453 8.88 -25.45 -13.72
N ALA A 454 7.64 -25.85 -13.54
CA ALA A 454 7.16 -27.10 -14.10
C ALA A 454 7.16 -26.91 -15.61
N LYS A 455 8.16 -27.50 -16.27
CA LYS A 455 8.15 -27.71 -17.72
C LYS A 455 6.97 -28.61 -18.06
N THR A 456 5.86 -28.01 -18.44
CA THR A 456 4.82 -28.74 -19.16
C THR A 456 4.95 -28.37 -20.63
N ALA A 457 5.41 -29.36 -21.37
CA ALA A 457 5.34 -29.40 -22.81
C ALA A 457 3.87 -29.28 -23.25
N LEU A 458 3.56 -28.24 -23.98
CA LEU A 458 2.38 -28.11 -24.83
C LEU A 458 2.84 -27.65 -26.20
N GLU A 459 3.34 -28.65 -26.96
CA GLU A 459 3.43 -28.53 -28.41
C GLU A 459 2.04 -28.64 -29.03
N ALA A 460 1.74 -27.66 -29.84
CA ALA A 460 0.98 -27.69 -31.08
C ALA A 460 -0.25 -28.62 -31.21
N ARG A 461 -1.42 -27.98 -31.26
CA ARG A 461 -2.45 -28.38 -32.24
C ARG A 461 -3.09 -27.12 -32.83
N ALA A 462 -2.69 -26.82 -34.06
CA ALA A 462 -3.41 -25.91 -34.93
C ALA A 462 -4.78 -26.52 -35.28
N ILE A 463 -5.86 -25.82 -34.94
CA ILE A 463 -7.18 -26.08 -35.52
C ILE A 463 -7.62 -24.78 -36.18
N ASN A 464 -7.71 -24.81 -37.49
CA ASN A 464 -8.36 -23.82 -38.33
C ASN A 464 -9.80 -23.59 -37.88
N SER A 465 -10.16 -22.38 -37.49
CA SER A 465 -11.53 -21.91 -37.51
C SER A 465 -11.56 -20.45 -37.96
N THR A 466 -12.45 -20.21 -38.87
CA THR A 466 -12.75 -19.00 -39.61
C THR A 466 -12.78 -17.75 -38.73
N ALA A 467 -11.89 -16.81 -39.03
CA ALA A 467 -11.61 -15.61 -38.28
C ALA A 467 -12.80 -14.63 -38.26
N ARG A 468 -13.30 -14.30 -37.08
CA ARG A 468 -13.69 -12.93 -36.77
C ARG A 468 -12.41 -12.11 -36.57
N PRO A 469 -12.33 -10.84 -37.01
CA PRO A 469 -11.14 -10.04 -36.82
C PRO A 469 -10.86 -9.92 -35.31
N ALA A 470 -9.67 -10.34 -34.92
CA ALA A 470 -9.15 -10.18 -33.57
C ALA A 470 -9.22 -8.69 -33.18
N PRO A 471 -9.49 -8.35 -31.90
CA PRO A 471 -9.32 -6.98 -31.45
C PRO A 471 -7.87 -6.57 -31.72
N ARG A 472 -7.71 -5.44 -32.44
CA ARG A 472 -6.39 -4.90 -32.73
C ARG A 472 -5.61 -4.78 -31.43
N PRO A 473 -4.34 -5.18 -31.39
CA PRO A 473 -3.49 -4.96 -30.20
C PRO A 473 -3.49 -3.46 -29.87
N PRO A 474 -3.28 -3.09 -28.58
CA PRO A 474 -3.16 -1.69 -28.21
C PRO A 474 -2.11 -1.05 -29.11
N GLN A 475 -2.45 0.09 -29.74
CA GLN A 475 -1.54 0.75 -30.66
C GLN A 475 -0.29 1.18 -29.90
N GLU A 476 0.84 0.59 -30.23
CA GLU A 476 2.16 1.02 -29.75
C GLU A 476 2.54 2.32 -30.46
N GLY A 477 3.15 3.26 -29.76
CA GLY A 477 3.69 4.48 -30.33
C GLY A 477 3.17 5.77 -29.70
N ARG A 478 3.20 6.83 -30.46
CA ARG A 478 2.70 8.16 -30.10
C ARG A 478 1.26 8.37 -30.55
N THR A 479 0.60 9.38 -29.98
CA THR A 479 -0.66 9.91 -30.51
C THR A 479 -0.43 10.46 -31.92
N ARG A 480 -1.40 10.30 -32.83
CA ARG A 480 -1.29 10.66 -34.24
C ARG A 480 -1.06 12.17 -34.39
N LYS A 481 -0.04 12.56 -35.14
CA LYS A 481 0.17 13.95 -35.59
C LYS A 481 -0.91 14.33 -36.63
N LEU A 482 -1.38 15.56 -36.60
CA LEU A 482 -2.27 16.10 -37.62
C LEU A 482 -1.47 16.52 -38.86
N GLU A 483 -1.98 16.19 -40.03
CA GLU A 483 -1.35 16.58 -41.30
C GLU A 483 -1.56 18.09 -41.56
N GLY A 484 -0.57 18.72 -42.19
CA GLY A 484 -0.64 20.12 -42.62
C GLY A 484 -0.34 21.18 -41.59
N ILE A 485 0.07 20.77 -40.37
CA ILE A 485 0.52 21.68 -39.31
C ILE A 485 2.05 21.72 -39.31
N ASP A 486 2.63 22.89 -39.40
CA ASP A 486 4.04 23.16 -39.09
C ASP A 486 4.18 23.44 -37.60
N TYR A 487 4.43 22.39 -36.83
CA TYR A 487 4.44 22.43 -35.34
C TYR A 487 5.54 23.35 -34.80
N LYS A 488 6.73 23.41 -35.42
CA LYS A 488 7.80 24.30 -35.01
C LYS A 488 7.43 25.76 -35.20
N ARG A 489 6.88 26.10 -36.36
CA ARG A 489 6.39 27.47 -36.62
C ARG A 489 5.24 27.84 -35.68
N ALA A 490 4.36 26.87 -35.39
CA ALA A 490 3.27 27.13 -34.46
C ALA A 490 3.75 27.29 -33.02
N ALA A 491 4.74 26.53 -32.54
CA ALA A 491 5.37 26.72 -31.25
C ALA A 491 6.02 28.13 -31.11
N LEU A 492 6.69 28.61 -32.16
CA LEU A 492 7.22 29.97 -32.18
C LEU A 492 6.10 31.03 -32.15
N ALA A 493 4.97 30.80 -32.77
CA ALA A 493 3.82 31.69 -32.78
C ALA A 493 2.91 31.59 -31.55
N TYR A 494 3.06 30.54 -30.73
CA TYR A 494 2.20 30.22 -29.59
C TYR A 494 2.03 31.40 -28.61
N PRO A 495 3.10 32.10 -28.14
CA PRO A 495 2.95 33.21 -27.22
C PRO A 495 2.11 34.38 -27.74
N HIS A 496 2.05 34.54 -29.09
CA HIS A 496 1.29 35.59 -29.74
C HIS A 496 -0.20 35.23 -29.97
N LYS A 497 -0.53 33.95 -29.92
CA LYS A 497 -1.91 33.46 -29.99
C LYS A 497 -2.63 33.52 -28.65
N LEU A 498 -1.88 33.63 -27.58
CA LEU A 498 -2.44 33.62 -26.23
C LEU A 498 -3.25 34.87 -25.95
N GLU A 499 -4.45 34.68 -25.39
CA GLU A 499 -5.23 35.75 -24.82
C GLU A 499 -4.55 36.35 -23.56
N ALA A 500 -4.98 37.54 -23.15
CA ALA A 500 -4.38 38.22 -22.02
C ALA A 500 -4.37 37.37 -20.73
N ASP A 501 -5.42 36.59 -20.50
CA ASP A 501 -5.57 35.72 -19.34
C ASP A 501 -4.61 34.53 -19.40
N GLN A 502 -4.43 33.93 -20.57
CA GLN A 502 -3.52 32.81 -20.78
C GLN A 502 -2.05 33.24 -20.63
N ARG A 503 -1.73 34.43 -21.17
CA ARG A 503 -0.41 35.04 -20.98
C ARG A 503 -0.15 35.36 -19.51
N HIS A 504 -1.14 35.83 -18.78
CA HIS A 504 -1.06 36.07 -17.34
C HIS A 504 -0.82 34.75 -16.57
N TYR A 505 -1.49 33.67 -16.97
CA TYR A 505 -1.26 32.33 -16.45
C TYR A 505 0.22 31.92 -16.55
N LEU A 506 0.82 32.04 -17.75
CA LEU A 506 2.23 31.66 -17.95
C LEU A 506 3.19 32.51 -17.09
N LEU A 507 2.93 33.79 -16.93
CA LEU A 507 3.76 34.69 -16.13
C LEU A 507 3.66 34.47 -14.62
N THR A 508 2.52 33.98 -14.13
CA THR A 508 2.21 33.83 -12.71
C THR A 508 2.24 32.39 -12.21
N LYS A 509 2.40 31.42 -13.10
CA LYS A 509 2.54 29.97 -12.74
C LYS A 509 3.64 29.83 -11.66
N PRO A 510 3.43 29.12 -10.58
CA PRO A 510 2.22 28.36 -10.17
C PRO A 510 1.17 29.19 -9.39
N PHE A 511 1.31 30.47 -9.22
CA PHE A 511 0.46 31.36 -8.38
C PHE A 511 -0.69 32.05 -9.13
N TYR A 512 -1.01 31.61 -10.35
CA TYR A 512 -1.94 32.31 -11.22
C TYR A 512 -3.36 32.47 -10.63
N ASN A 513 -3.83 31.58 -9.79
CA ASN A 513 -5.13 31.70 -9.14
C ASN A 513 -5.22 32.83 -8.13
N LEU A 514 -4.14 33.10 -7.42
CA LEU A 514 -4.09 34.25 -6.49
C LEU A 514 -4.19 35.57 -7.24
N ALA A 515 -3.63 35.62 -8.46
CA ALA A 515 -3.62 36.83 -9.29
C ALA A 515 -4.95 37.04 -10.03
N ARG A 516 -5.65 35.98 -10.44
CA ARG A 516 -6.87 36.03 -11.25
C ARG A 516 -8.12 36.49 -10.50
N ARG A 517 -8.17 36.37 -9.16
CA ARG A 517 -9.38 36.56 -8.37
C ARG A 517 -10.60 35.82 -8.95
N LEU A 518 -10.37 34.64 -9.55
CA LEU A 518 -11.41 33.87 -10.22
C LEU A 518 -12.35 33.27 -9.17
N ARG A 519 -13.52 33.83 -9.04
CA ARG A 519 -14.67 33.27 -8.31
C ARG A 519 -15.33 32.09 -9.03
N LYS A 520 -14.61 31.37 -9.86
CA LYS A 520 -15.19 30.28 -10.62
C LYS A 520 -15.52 29.07 -9.76
N TYR A 521 -14.86 28.95 -8.62
CA TYR A 521 -15.11 27.92 -7.60
C TYR A 521 -15.17 28.60 -6.22
N PRO A 522 -16.34 29.14 -5.83
CA PRO A 522 -16.50 29.73 -4.49
C PRO A 522 -16.38 28.60 -3.46
N GLY A 523 -15.36 28.65 -2.63
CA GLY A 523 -15.06 27.67 -1.58
C GLY A 523 -13.69 27.04 -1.66
N ASP A 524 -13.08 26.96 -2.84
CA ASP A 524 -11.77 26.35 -3.01
C ASP A 524 -10.67 27.39 -2.82
N GLY A 525 -9.91 27.27 -1.74
CA GLY A 525 -8.86 28.22 -1.39
C GLY A 525 -7.70 28.23 -2.37
N MET A 526 -7.43 27.11 -3.02
CA MET A 526 -6.34 26.91 -3.98
C MET A 526 -6.77 25.94 -5.07
N ASP A 527 -6.38 26.22 -6.31
CA ASP A 527 -6.64 25.38 -7.47
C ASP A 527 -5.81 24.07 -7.41
N VAL A 528 -6.41 22.97 -7.84
CA VAL A 528 -5.79 21.65 -7.93
C VAL A 528 -4.48 21.70 -8.75
N GLU A 529 -4.44 22.51 -9.82
CA GLU A 529 -3.26 22.65 -10.66
C GLU A 529 -2.09 23.35 -9.96
N THR A 530 -2.38 24.37 -9.12
CA THR A 530 -1.36 25.01 -8.27
C THR A 530 -0.75 23.99 -7.31
N TYR A 531 -1.57 23.17 -6.66
CA TYR A 531 -1.09 22.09 -5.79
C TYR A 531 -0.23 21.11 -6.55
N ARG A 532 -0.67 20.68 -7.72
CA ARG A 532 0.08 19.75 -8.57
C ARG A 532 1.48 20.27 -8.86
N HIS A 533 1.63 21.52 -9.27
CA HIS A 533 2.94 22.10 -9.56
C HIS A 533 3.89 22.10 -8.34
N PHE A 534 3.38 22.40 -7.14
CA PHE A 534 4.21 22.35 -5.93
C PHE A 534 4.57 20.92 -5.54
N CYS A 535 3.64 19.98 -5.65
CA CYS A 535 3.92 18.57 -5.42
C CYS A 535 4.92 18.03 -6.43
N ASP A 536 4.77 18.35 -7.71
CA ASP A 536 5.70 17.94 -8.76
C ASP A 536 7.11 18.49 -8.49
N PHE A 537 7.23 19.76 -8.15
CA PHE A 537 8.49 20.37 -7.78
C PHE A 537 9.16 19.66 -6.60
N ALA A 538 8.42 19.38 -5.53
CA ALA A 538 8.93 18.66 -4.37
C ALA A 538 9.36 17.23 -4.75
N ASN A 539 8.54 16.53 -5.55
CA ASN A 539 8.82 15.18 -6.01
C ASN A 539 10.08 15.14 -6.91
N ILE A 540 10.23 16.08 -7.84
CA ILE A 540 11.40 16.20 -8.71
C ILE A 540 12.67 16.36 -7.87
N THR A 541 12.68 17.33 -6.95
CA THR A 541 13.85 17.63 -6.13
C THR A 541 14.21 16.50 -5.18
N GLN A 542 13.22 15.86 -4.56
CA GLN A 542 13.42 14.70 -3.70
C GLN A 542 13.95 13.49 -4.48
N THR A 543 13.43 13.26 -5.68
CA THR A 543 13.83 12.12 -6.52
C THR A 543 15.25 12.28 -7.06
N MET A 544 15.63 13.49 -7.47
CA MET A 544 16.98 13.76 -7.96
C MET A 544 18.02 13.77 -6.84
N ALA A 545 17.65 14.26 -5.65
CA ALA A 545 18.51 14.33 -4.45
C ALA A 545 19.93 14.90 -4.75
N LEU A 546 20.00 15.95 -5.57
CA LEU A 546 21.26 16.55 -5.97
C LEU A 546 21.76 17.59 -4.95
N PRO A 547 23.07 17.72 -4.73
CA PRO A 547 23.62 18.76 -3.87
C PRO A 547 23.42 20.14 -4.49
N SER A 548 23.37 21.19 -3.64
CA SER A 548 23.34 22.59 -4.08
C SER A 548 24.57 22.89 -4.97
N GLY A 549 24.36 23.66 -6.02
CA GLY A 549 25.37 23.99 -7.02
C GLY A 549 25.44 23.02 -8.19
N SER A 550 24.66 21.90 -8.17
CA SER A 550 24.55 21.01 -9.33
C SER A 550 24.00 21.74 -10.54
N ARG A 551 24.47 21.36 -11.73
CA ARG A 551 24.07 21.95 -13.01
C ARG A 551 22.87 21.23 -13.57
N ILE A 552 21.76 21.95 -13.73
CA ILE A 552 20.48 21.40 -14.21
C ILE A 552 20.08 22.05 -15.54
N LEU A 553 19.67 21.21 -16.50
CA LEU A 553 19.05 21.66 -17.75
C LEU A 553 17.51 21.47 -17.66
N ASP A 554 16.77 22.55 -17.79
CA ASP A 554 15.32 22.56 -17.89
C ASP A 554 14.93 22.68 -19.38
N VAL A 555 14.40 21.59 -19.95
CA VAL A 555 14.11 21.46 -21.39
C VAL A 555 12.67 21.84 -21.67
N GLY A 556 12.45 22.77 -22.60
CA GLY A 556 11.14 23.35 -22.84
C GLY A 556 10.68 24.18 -21.64
N CYS A 557 11.58 25.00 -21.10
CA CYS A 557 11.38 25.71 -19.83
C CYS A 557 10.23 26.74 -19.84
N GLY A 558 9.68 27.05 -21.01
CA GLY A 558 8.59 27.98 -21.18
C GLY A 558 8.88 29.34 -20.51
N SER A 559 7.99 29.80 -19.63
CA SER A 559 8.15 31.03 -18.87
C SER A 559 9.08 30.92 -17.65
N GLY A 560 9.80 29.79 -17.46
CA GLY A 560 10.86 29.59 -16.46
C GLY A 560 10.39 29.41 -15.02
N TRP A 561 9.18 28.92 -14.78
CA TRP A 561 8.69 28.74 -13.40
C TRP A 561 9.48 27.69 -12.63
N LEU A 562 9.73 26.54 -13.28
CA LEU A 562 10.50 25.45 -12.67
C LEU A 562 11.95 25.83 -12.47
N ALA A 563 12.57 26.45 -13.49
CA ALA A 563 13.93 27.00 -13.39
C ALA A 563 14.09 28.01 -12.25
N GLU A 564 13.09 28.88 -12.00
CA GLU A 564 13.11 29.80 -10.86
C GLU A 564 13.23 29.05 -9.52
N TYR A 565 12.37 28.05 -9.30
CA TYR A 565 12.35 27.33 -8.03
C TYR A 565 13.61 26.49 -7.83
N LEU A 566 14.12 25.87 -8.89
CA LEU A 566 15.39 25.14 -8.85
C LEU A 566 16.58 26.07 -8.54
N ALA A 567 16.63 27.25 -9.16
CA ALA A 567 17.66 28.24 -8.86
C ALA A 567 17.58 28.73 -7.41
N ARG A 568 16.38 28.88 -6.85
CA ARG A 568 16.18 29.24 -5.43
C ARG A 568 16.65 28.17 -4.45
N LEU A 569 16.69 26.88 -4.86
CA LEU A 569 17.31 25.80 -4.10
C LEU A 569 18.83 25.76 -4.21
N GLY A 570 19.44 26.72 -4.92
CA GLY A 570 20.87 26.87 -5.06
C GLY A 570 21.49 26.06 -6.22
N TYR A 571 20.67 25.53 -7.14
CA TYR A 571 21.16 24.89 -8.36
C TYR A 571 21.63 25.91 -9.41
N ASP A 572 22.55 25.51 -10.29
CA ASP A 572 22.96 26.26 -11.50
C ASP A 572 22.08 25.82 -12.67
N VAL A 573 21.05 26.61 -12.99
CA VAL A 573 20.00 26.19 -13.91
C VAL A 573 20.18 26.82 -15.29
N THR A 574 20.14 25.98 -16.32
CA THR A 574 20.04 26.40 -17.71
C THR A 574 18.68 26.03 -18.25
N GLY A 575 17.86 27.00 -18.62
CA GLY A 575 16.57 26.78 -19.28
C GLY A 575 16.70 26.98 -20.79
N ILE A 576 16.17 26.05 -21.57
CA ILE A 576 16.08 26.13 -23.03
C ILE A 576 14.64 26.02 -23.51
N ASP A 577 14.30 26.81 -24.54
CA ASP A 577 13.03 26.78 -25.24
C ASP A 577 13.26 27.22 -26.70
N ILE A 578 12.45 26.72 -27.62
CA ILE A 578 12.50 27.11 -29.02
C ILE A 578 11.99 28.56 -29.20
N SER A 579 11.09 29.03 -28.34
CA SER A 579 10.45 30.35 -28.43
C SER A 579 11.30 31.47 -27.79
N PRO A 580 11.79 32.44 -28.56
CA PRO A 580 12.51 33.58 -28.00
C PRO A 580 11.61 34.42 -27.05
N ASP A 581 10.31 34.46 -27.26
CA ASP A 581 9.38 35.21 -26.43
C ASP A 581 9.19 34.56 -25.06
N LEU A 582 9.06 33.23 -25.00
CA LEU A 582 9.03 32.49 -23.73
C LEU A 582 10.34 32.66 -22.97
N ILE A 583 11.49 32.61 -23.64
CA ILE A 583 12.81 32.87 -23.05
C ILE A 583 12.92 34.32 -22.52
N ALA A 584 12.34 35.28 -23.23
CA ALA A 584 12.29 36.66 -22.72
C ALA A 584 11.41 36.78 -21.47
N MET A 585 10.28 36.08 -21.42
CA MET A 585 9.42 35.99 -20.22
C MET A 585 10.16 35.34 -19.05
N ALA A 586 10.89 34.24 -19.28
CA ALA A 586 11.66 33.55 -18.25
C ALA A 586 12.77 34.43 -17.66
N ARG A 587 13.52 35.17 -18.51
CA ARG A 587 14.53 36.14 -18.06
C ARG A 587 13.92 37.24 -17.24
N GLU A 588 12.81 37.81 -17.67
CA GLU A 588 12.12 38.90 -16.96
C GLU A 588 11.54 38.38 -15.62
N ARG A 589 11.02 37.15 -15.57
CA ARG A 589 10.53 36.52 -14.35
C ARG A 589 11.63 36.46 -13.29
N LEU A 590 12.79 35.88 -13.61
CA LEU A 590 13.87 35.70 -12.63
C LEU A 590 14.53 37.04 -12.26
N ARG A 591 14.57 38.02 -13.18
CA ARG A 591 15.05 39.37 -12.89
C ARG A 591 14.18 40.08 -11.80
N ARG A 592 12.91 39.71 -11.70
CA ARG A 592 11.97 40.30 -10.69
C ARG A 592 11.98 39.56 -9.35
N VAL A 593 12.71 38.45 -9.21
CA VAL A 593 12.80 37.74 -7.95
C VAL A 593 13.57 38.64 -6.95
N PRO A 594 12.90 39.09 -5.86
CA PRO A 594 13.47 40.16 -4.99
C PRO A 594 14.59 39.61 -4.07
N TYR A 595 14.66 38.30 -3.85
CA TYR A 595 15.59 37.74 -2.90
C TYR A 595 16.31 36.50 -3.50
N PRO A 596 17.66 36.44 -3.41
CA PRO A 596 18.44 35.23 -3.63
C PRO A 596 18.10 34.17 -2.56
N VAL A 597 18.75 33.01 -2.63
CA VAL A 597 18.50 31.88 -1.73
C VAL A 597 18.67 32.25 -0.24
N ASP A 598 19.68 33.05 0.07
CA ASP A 598 20.09 33.43 1.44
C ASP A 598 20.32 34.95 1.63
N HIS A 599 19.72 35.80 0.82
CA HIS A 599 19.92 37.25 0.74
C HIS A 599 21.32 37.68 0.29
N GLU A 600 22.31 36.84 0.26
CA GLU A 600 23.70 37.16 -0.10
C GLU A 600 24.12 36.46 -1.39
N THR A 601 23.67 35.23 -1.62
CA THR A 601 24.04 34.43 -2.78
C THR A 601 23.14 34.71 -3.99
N PRO A 602 23.63 35.20 -5.11
CA PRO A 602 22.83 35.46 -6.29
C PRO A 602 22.31 34.13 -6.90
N LEU A 603 21.11 34.17 -7.47
CA LEU A 603 20.58 33.05 -8.21
C LEU A 603 21.44 32.75 -9.43
N ARG A 604 21.72 31.44 -9.64
CA ARG A 604 22.49 30.96 -10.79
C ARG A 604 21.54 30.43 -11.84
N TYR A 605 21.40 31.18 -12.94
CA TYR A 605 20.52 30.77 -14.03
C TYR A 605 20.97 31.34 -15.35
N ARG A 606 20.65 30.63 -16.42
CA ARG A 606 20.82 31.07 -17.83
C ARG A 606 19.59 30.62 -18.62
N PHE A 607 19.16 31.46 -19.57
CA PHE A 607 18.12 31.08 -20.51
C PHE A 607 18.62 31.27 -21.93
N GLN A 608 18.39 30.26 -22.78
CA GLN A 608 18.81 30.28 -24.17
C GLN A 608 17.66 29.87 -25.10
N THR A 609 17.46 30.61 -26.18
CA THR A 609 16.64 30.13 -27.29
C THR A 609 17.41 29.05 -28.01
N HIS A 610 16.92 27.82 -27.97
CA HIS A 610 17.58 26.66 -28.57
C HIS A 610 16.58 25.60 -28.99
N ASP A 611 16.74 25.09 -30.20
CA ASP A 611 15.99 23.94 -30.74
C ASP A 611 16.80 22.67 -30.48
N ILE A 612 16.43 21.92 -29.43
CA ILE A 612 17.13 20.71 -29.01
C ILE A 612 17.10 19.59 -30.06
N GLU A 613 16.13 19.60 -30.96
CA GLU A 613 16.07 18.62 -32.06
C GLU A 613 17.18 18.82 -33.09
N THR A 614 17.72 20.02 -33.20
CA THR A 614 18.80 20.35 -34.18
C THR A 614 20.18 19.99 -33.65
N GLY A 615 20.36 19.88 -32.32
CA GLY A 615 21.64 19.51 -31.71
C GLY A 615 21.73 19.79 -30.22
N PRO A 616 22.73 19.23 -29.54
CA PRO A 616 23.00 19.52 -28.15
C PRO A 616 23.57 20.92 -27.96
N LEU A 617 23.52 21.47 -26.74
CA LEU A 617 24.25 22.70 -26.38
C LEU A 617 25.76 22.43 -26.46
N PRO A 618 26.51 23.21 -27.27
CA PRO A 618 27.93 22.93 -27.53
C PRO A 618 28.78 23.01 -26.26
N GLY A 619 29.48 21.92 -25.92
CA GLY A 619 30.44 21.88 -24.79
C GLY A 619 29.80 21.91 -23.40
N GLU A 620 28.45 21.83 -23.30
CA GLU A 620 27.76 21.84 -22.01
C GLU A 620 27.45 20.42 -21.55
N THR A 621 27.66 20.19 -20.24
CA THR A 621 27.24 18.95 -19.54
C THR A 621 26.49 19.30 -18.27
N PHE A 622 25.54 18.46 -17.87
CA PHE A 622 24.65 18.68 -16.74
C PHE A 622 24.62 17.46 -15.82
N ASP A 623 24.45 17.72 -14.52
CA ASP A 623 24.23 16.69 -13.51
C ASP A 623 22.80 16.13 -13.59
N ALA A 624 21.84 16.97 -14.01
CA ALA A 624 20.50 16.54 -14.35
C ALA A 624 19.92 17.29 -15.56
N VAL A 625 19.10 16.58 -16.31
CA VAL A 625 18.26 17.11 -17.38
C VAL A 625 16.80 16.84 -17.00
N ILE A 626 15.93 17.83 -17.10
CA ILE A 626 14.51 17.70 -16.76
C ILE A 626 13.68 17.96 -18.00
N CYS A 627 12.81 17.01 -18.33
CA CYS A 627 11.70 17.15 -19.28
C CYS A 627 10.39 17.13 -18.48
N TYR A 628 9.87 18.29 -18.14
CA TYR A 628 8.64 18.45 -17.38
C TYR A 628 7.50 18.79 -18.36
N ASP A 629 6.65 17.82 -18.68
CA ASP A 629 5.47 17.96 -19.54
C ASP A 629 5.83 18.65 -20.88
N THR A 630 6.88 18.15 -21.54
CA THR A 630 7.47 18.79 -22.73
C THR A 630 7.94 17.83 -23.82
N LEU A 631 8.30 16.58 -23.49
CA LEU A 631 8.89 15.64 -24.45
C LEU A 631 7.91 15.33 -25.59
N HIS A 632 6.61 15.33 -25.31
CA HIS A 632 5.54 15.10 -26.26
C HIS A 632 5.35 16.23 -27.30
N HIS A 633 5.96 17.39 -27.09
CA HIS A 633 5.93 18.52 -28.05
C HIS A 633 6.99 18.40 -29.16
N PHE A 634 8.00 17.54 -29.02
CA PHE A 634 9.04 17.41 -30.04
C PHE A 634 8.59 16.55 -31.21
N GLU A 635 8.94 16.96 -32.41
CA GLU A 635 8.62 16.21 -33.67
C GLU A 635 9.53 15.00 -33.84
N ASP A 636 10.82 15.13 -33.48
CA ASP A 636 11.83 14.05 -33.50
C ASP A 636 12.30 13.75 -32.07
N GLU A 637 11.53 12.93 -31.37
CA GLU A 637 11.82 12.47 -30.02
C GLU A 637 13.11 11.68 -29.92
N HIS A 638 13.52 10.99 -31.01
CA HIS A 638 14.76 10.22 -31.03
C HIS A 638 15.98 11.14 -31.06
N ALA A 639 15.97 12.13 -31.95
CA ALA A 639 17.03 13.16 -32.00
C ALA A 639 17.10 13.90 -30.67
N THR A 640 15.97 14.31 -30.13
CA THR A 640 15.89 14.98 -28.82
C THR A 640 16.57 14.15 -27.73
N LEU A 641 16.13 12.92 -27.49
CA LEU A 641 16.72 12.07 -26.45
C LEU A 641 18.20 11.75 -26.67
N SER A 642 18.61 11.56 -27.94
CA SER A 642 20.04 11.39 -28.29
C SER A 642 20.88 12.61 -27.90
N HIS A 643 20.35 13.82 -28.13
CA HIS A 643 21.05 15.05 -27.78
C HIS A 643 21.08 15.27 -26.26
N LEU A 644 19.97 15.01 -25.55
CA LEU A 644 19.91 15.07 -24.10
C LEU A 644 20.88 14.08 -23.46
N ALA A 645 20.94 12.84 -23.94
CA ALA A 645 21.87 11.83 -23.45
C ALA A 645 23.36 12.24 -23.63
N LYS A 646 23.69 13.00 -24.68
CA LYS A 646 25.06 13.53 -24.89
C LYS A 646 25.43 14.63 -23.89
N MET A 647 24.43 15.39 -23.42
CA MET A 647 24.65 16.47 -22.44
C MET A 647 24.61 16.00 -20.99
N LEU A 648 24.22 14.76 -20.72
CA LEU A 648 24.34 14.20 -19.37
C LEU A 648 25.81 13.98 -19.02
N GLY A 649 26.24 14.55 -17.91
CA GLY A 649 27.52 14.28 -17.29
C GLY A 649 27.65 12.82 -16.82
N HIS A 650 28.85 12.44 -16.40
CA HIS A 650 29.05 11.10 -15.82
C HIS A 650 28.19 10.95 -14.55
N GLY A 651 27.34 9.93 -14.50
CA GLY A 651 26.41 9.72 -13.41
C GLY A 651 25.20 10.67 -13.38
N GLY A 652 25.02 11.52 -14.40
CA GLY A 652 23.91 12.46 -14.49
C GLY A 652 22.58 11.75 -14.76
N PHE A 653 21.49 12.43 -14.40
CA PHE A 653 20.13 11.92 -14.53
C PHE A 653 19.33 12.64 -15.63
N LEU A 654 18.47 11.89 -16.30
CA LEU A 654 17.34 12.47 -17.06
C LEU A 654 16.07 12.18 -16.29
N PHE A 655 15.39 13.23 -15.86
CA PHE A 655 14.07 13.16 -15.25
C PHE A 655 12.99 13.48 -16.29
N ILE A 656 11.99 12.60 -16.39
CA ILE A 656 10.87 12.75 -17.33
C ILE A 656 9.57 12.73 -16.52
N LEU A 657 8.75 13.76 -16.73
CA LEU A 657 7.37 13.82 -16.31
C LEU A 657 6.53 14.01 -17.57
N GLU A 658 5.74 12.99 -17.93
CA GLU A 658 4.95 12.97 -19.16
C GLU A 658 3.60 12.29 -18.96
N GLY A 659 2.55 12.81 -19.59
CA GLY A 659 1.26 12.14 -19.68
C GLY A 659 1.36 10.82 -20.46
N ASP A 660 0.53 9.84 -20.09
CA ASP A 660 0.40 8.61 -20.89
C ASP A 660 -0.48 8.85 -22.12
N ARG A 661 -0.26 8.06 -23.17
CA ARG A 661 -1.04 8.15 -24.39
C ARG A 661 -2.51 7.80 -24.12
N PRO A 662 -3.46 8.70 -24.37
CA PRO A 662 -4.87 8.41 -24.20
C PRO A 662 -5.34 7.33 -25.20
N ARG A 663 -6.42 6.63 -24.84
CA ARG A 663 -7.02 5.63 -25.73
C ARG A 663 -7.61 6.29 -26.97
N GLU A 664 -7.43 5.65 -28.12
CA GLU A 664 -8.02 6.10 -29.40
C GLU A 664 -9.55 6.26 -29.27
N GLY A 665 -10.07 7.40 -29.70
CA GLY A 665 -11.50 7.75 -29.62
C GLY A 665 -11.98 8.19 -28.23
N SER A 666 -11.08 8.27 -27.22
CA SER A 666 -11.42 8.76 -25.88
C SER A 666 -11.66 10.28 -25.86
N ALA A 667 -12.23 10.77 -24.75
CA ALA A 667 -12.36 12.21 -24.52
C ALA A 667 -10.99 12.89 -24.45
N GLY A 668 -10.01 12.27 -23.77
CA GLY A 668 -8.64 12.81 -23.67
C GLY A 668 -7.94 12.90 -25.01
N GLU A 669 -8.09 11.93 -25.92
CA GLU A 669 -7.51 12.05 -27.27
C GLU A 669 -8.18 13.18 -28.07
N ARG A 670 -9.51 13.33 -27.98
CA ARG A 670 -10.22 14.43 -28.67
C ARG A 670 -9.74 15.79 -28.17
N GLU A 671 -9.56 15.95 -26.86
CA GLU A 671 -9.05 17.17 -26.25
C GLU A 671 -7.65 17.53 -26.77
N LEU A 672 -6.72 16.55 -26.85
CA LEU A 672 -5.39 16.78 -27.44
C LEU A 672 -5.46 17.17 -28.90
N LEU A 673 -6.31 16.50 -29.70
CA LEU A 673 -6.48 16.81 -31.13
C LEU A 673 -7.11 18.19 -31.31
N ASP A 674 -8.02 18.62 -30.45
CA ASP A 674 -8.62 19.96 -30.52
C ASP A 674 -7.60 21.03 -30.13
N THR A 675 -6.76 20.79 -29.10
CA THR A 675 -5.63 21.67 -28.74
C THR A 675 -4.64 21.84 -29.90
N MET A 676 -4.28 20.72 -30.56
CA MET A 676 -3.43 20.78 -31.76
C MET A 676 -4.04 21.58 -32.91
N ARG A 677 -5.35 21.52 -33.10
CA ARG A 677 -6.06 22.32 -34.14
C ARG A 677 -6.10 23.81 -33.79
N GLU A 678 -6.36 24.13 -32.50
CA GLU A 678 -6.51 25.50 -32.03
C GLU A 678 -5.18 26.25 -32.00
N TYR A 679 -4.17 25.66 -31.33
CA TYR A 679 -2.88 26.35 -31.12
C TYR A 679 -1.82 25.93 -32.15
N GLY A 680 -1.95 24.75 -32.74
CA GLY A 680 -0.96 24.19 -33.64
C GLY A 680 0.26 23.63 -32.92
N THR A 681 0.26 23.57 -31.59
CA THR A 681 1.29 22.89 -30.78
C THR A 681 1.15 21.37 -30.93
N LEU A 682 2.26 20.65 -30.88
CA LEU A 682 2.21 19.19 -30.90
C LEU A 682 1.86 18.64 -29.51
N GLU A 683 0.71 17.99 -29.40
CA GLU A 683 0.23 17.32 -28.20
C GLU A 683 0.21 15.79 -28.47
N SER A 684 1.38 15.15 -28.40
CA SER A 684 1.52 13.78 -28.85
C SER A 684 2.21 12.90 -27.79
N PRO A 685 1.54 12.62 -26.65
CA PRO A 685 2.08 11.78 -25.60
C PRO A 685 2.34 10.35 -26.06
N PHE A 686 3.21 9.66 -25.33
CA PHE A 686 3.75 8.33 -25.66
C PHE A 686 3.01 7.24 -24.91
N SER A 687 2.85 6.06 -25.53
CA SER A 687 2.56 4.86 -24.75
C SER A 687 3.80 4.46 -23.95
N ARG A 688 3.60 3.91 -22.77
CA ARG A 688 4.69 3.52 -21.85
C ARG A 688 5.72 2.60 -22.53
N ASN A 689 5.28 1.57 -23.23
CA ASN A 689 6.16 0.63 -23.93
C ASN A 689 7.00 1.29 -25.03
N TYR A 690 6.41 2.27 -25.73
CA TYR A 690 7.13 3.02 -26.75
C TYR A 690 8.21 3.91 -26.12
N LEU A 691 7.88 4.63 -25.05
CA LEU A 691 8.82 5.49 -24.33
C LEU A 691 10.00 4.67 -23.76
N ASP A 692 9.72 3.51 -23.16
CA ASP A 692 10.75 2.60 -22.66
C ASP A 692 11.70 2.12 -23.79
N SER A 693 11.14 1.73 -24.93
CA SER A 693 11.91 1.34 -26.11
C SER A 693 12.75 2.48 -26.67
N LEU A 694 12.22 3.69 -26.66
CA LEU A 694 12.89 4.90 -27.15
C LEU A 694 14.05 5.29 -26.23
N LEU A 695 13.88 5.22 -24.92
CA LEU A 695 14.95 5.46 -23.93
C LEU A 695 16.08 4.46 -24.12
N LYS A 696 15.79 3.17 -24.19
CA LYS A 696 16.79 2.12 -24.43
C LYS A 696 17.58 2.31 -25.72
N LYS A 697 16.92 2.68 -26.83
CA LYS A 697 17.58 2.97 -28.10
C LYS A 697 18.58 4.14 -28.00
N ASN A 698 18.37 5.08 -27.08
CA ASN A 698 19.24 6.23 -26.84
C ASN A 698 20.26 6.00 -25.70
N GLY A 699 20.43 4.74 -25.25
CA GLY A 699 21.38 4.39 -24.22
C GLY A 699 20.98 4.90 -22.83
N LEU A 700 19.68 5.05 -22.57
CA LEU A 700 19.12 5.47 -21.30
C LEU A 700 18.36 4.30 -20.67
N VAL A 701 18.53 4.11 -19.37
CA VAL A 701 17.79 3.12 -18.58
C VAL A 701 16.99 3.80 -17.49
N ILE A 702 15.78 3.32 -17.27
CA ILE A 702 14.93 3.77 -16.17
C ILE A 702 15.48 3.18 -14.88
N VAL A 703 15.94 4.02 -13.97
CA VAL A 703 16.44 3.64 -12.64
C VAL A 703 15.43 3.96 -11.52
N GLY A 704 14.39 4.72 -11.82
CA GLY A 704 13.27 4.99 -10.94
C GLY A 704 12.01 5.16 -11.76
N ASP A 705 10.93 4.52 -11.32
CA ASP A 705 9.59 4.58 -11.89
C ASP A 705 8.62 4.87 -10.77
N TYR A 706 8.06 6.07 -10.77
CA TYR A 706 7.33 6.60 -9.63
C TYR A 706 5.90 6.95 -10.03
N VAL A 707 5.00 6.81 -9.09
CA VAL A 707 3.63 7.31 -9.19
C VAL A 707 3.53 8.56 -8.32
N SER A 708 3.09 9.66 -8.91
CA SER A 708 2.90 10.91 -8.17
C SER A 708 1.77 10.78 -7.19
N VAL A 709 2.01 11.34 -6.02
CA VAL A 709 1.03 11.45 -4.95
C VAL A 709 0.83 12.94 -4.67
N ASN A 710 -0.28 13.49 -5.15
CA ASN A 710 -0.60 14.91 -5.03
C ASN A 710 -1.54 15.13 -3.84
N GLY A 711 -1.01 15.49 -2.67
CA GLY A 711 -1.83 15.93 -1.54
C GLY A 711 -1.39 15.42 -0.18
N LEU A 712 -2.05 15.94 0.85
CA LEU A 712 -1.95 15.46 2.21
C LEU A 712 -2.95 14.33 2.42
N PHE A 713 -2.49 13.24 3.06
CA PHE A 713 -3.36 12.13 3.42
C PHE A 713 -3.83 12.31 4.86
N HIS A 714 -5.12 12.12 5.07
CA HIS A 714 -5.63 11.94 6.41
C HIS A 714 -5.06 10.62 6.97
N ARG A 715 -4.48 10.65 8.19
CA ARG A 715 -3.78 9.48 8.75
C ARG A 715 -4.66 8.23 8.79
N GLU A 716 -5.96 8.40 9.05
CA GLU A 716 -6.94 7.31 9.12
C GLU A 716 -7.36 6.78 7.75
N LEU A 717 -7.17 7.58 6.68
CA LEU A 717 -7.58 7.26 5.30
C LEU A 717 -6.36 7.09 4.37
N MET A 718 -5.17 6.89 4.93
CA MET A 718 -3.90 7.00 4.19
C MET A 718 -3.80 6.05 2.98
N GLU A 719 -4.31 4.84 3.10
CA GLU A 719 -4.31 3.87 2.00
C GLU A 719 -5.33 4.23 0.91
N GLU A 720 -6.52 4.63 1.29
CA GLU A 720 -7.63 4.98 0.40
C GLU A 720 -7.33 6.25 -0.39
N GLN A 721 -6.87 7.31 0.29
CA GLN A 721 -6.49 8.56 -0.35
C GLN A 721 -5.26 8.42 -1.26
N ARG A 722 -4.35 7.51 -0.94
CA ARG A 722 -3.18 7.21 -1.77
C ARG A 722 -3.57 6.70 -3.16
N VAL A 723 -4.60 5.86 -3.23
CA VAL A 723 -5.13 5.35 -4.50
C VAL A 723 -5.89 6.43 -5.27
N MET A 724 -6.63 7.31 -4.56
CA MET A 724 -7.42 8.38 -5.18
C MET A 724 -6.56 9.53 -5.72
N VAL A 725 -5.39 9.79 -5.12
CA VAL A 725 -4.53 10.94 -5.45
C VAL A 725 -3.34 10.53 -6.33
N ALA A 726 -3.10 9.22 -6.50
CA ALA A 726 -2.13 8.74 -7.47
C ALA A 726 -2.62 9.01 -8.89
N SER A 727 -1.80 9.70 -9.69
CA SER A 727 -2.06 9.91 -11.13
C SER A 727 -1.34 8.82 -11.93
N PRO A 728 -1.93 7.62 -12.12
CA PRO A 728 -1.27 6.52 -12.83
C PRO A 728 -1.11 6.80 -14.34
N GLU A 729 -1.76 7.85 -14.84
CA GLU A 729 -1.71 8.30 -16.21
C GLU A 729 -0.52 9.22 -16.52
N VAL A 730 0.31 9.52 -15.51
CA VAL A 730 1.50 10.36 -15.64
C VAL A 730 2.75 9.53 -15.32
N ASN A 731 3.70 9.54 -16.25
CA ASN A 731 4.97 8.86 -16.10
C ASN A 731 5.98 9.76 -15.38
N TYR A 732 6.42 9.37 -14.19
CA TYR A 732 7.52 9.97 -13.46
C TYR A 732 8.73 9.05 -13.55
N LEU A 733 9.67 9.35 -14.44
CA LEU A 733 10.79 8.48 -14.74
C LEU A 733 12.10 9.15 -14.40
N LEU A 734 12.95 8.47 -13.65
CA LEU A 734 14.36 8.81 -13.49
C LEU A 734 15.19 7.87 -14.35
N CYS A 735 15.94 8.42 -15.29
CA CYS A 735 16.73 7.66 -16.25
C CYS A 735 18.21 7.95 -16.08
N LYS A 736 19.07 6.97 -16.37
CA LYS A 736 20.53 7.13 -16.44
C LYS A 736 21.07 6.67 -17.78
N LYS A 737 22.21 7.24 -18.17
CA LYS A 737 22.97 6.80 -19.34
C LYS A 737 23.67 5.48 -19.02
N VAL A 738 23.49 4.48 -19.88
CA VAL A 738 24.21 3.19 -19.80
C VAL A 738 25.61 3.35 -20.37
N SER A 739 26.62 2.86 -19.65
CA SER A 739 27.96 2.71 -20.23
C SER A 739 27.97 1.53 -21.21
N ALA A 740 28.88 1.56 -22.20
CA ALA A 740 28.97 0.51 -23.21
C ALA A 740 29.27 -0.91 -22.68
N GLN A 741 29.51 -1.05 -21.37
CA GLN A 741 29.78 -2.31 -20.68
C GLN A 741 28.55 -2.94 -20.01
N ASP A 742 27.38 -2.24 -19.95
CA ASP A 742 26.21 -2.66 -19.17
C ASP A 742 25.13 -3.41 -19.96
N SER A 743 25.42 -3.90 -21.15
CA SER A 743 24.45 -4.56 -21.99
C SER A 743 24.42 -6.07 -21.82
N ALA A 744 23.76 -6.61 -20.78
CA ALA A 744 23.06 -7.91 -20.82
C ALA A 744 22.52 -8.34 -19.44
N GLY A 745 21.22 -8.28 -19.23
CA GLY A 745 20.53 -8.92 -18.12
C GLY A 745 19.47 -8.02 -17.47
N PRO A 746 18.50 -8.57 -16.73
CA PRO A 746 17.62 -7.76 -15.89
C PRO A 746 18.47 -6.98 -14.88
N MET A 747 18.25 -5.67 -14.79
CA MET A 747 19.02 -4.81 -13.89
C MET A 747 18.77 -5.23 -12.44
N ARG A 748 19.86 -5.72 -11.79
CA ARG A 748 19.88 -6.00 -10.36
C ARG A 748 20.02 -4.70 -9.59
N ASP A 749 19.41 -4.61 -8.42
CA ASP A 749 19.62 -3.49 -7.53
C ASP A 749 19.92 -3.94 -6.09
N SER A 750 20.24 -2.98 -5.24
CA SER A 750 20.66 -3.25 -3.87
C SER A 750 19.57 -3.79 -2.94
N ARG A 751 18.37 -4.06 -3.41
CA ARG A 751 17.37 -4.86 -2.70
C ARG A 751 17.65 -6.35 -2.72
N GLN A 752 18.63 -6.77 -3.52
CA GLN A 752 19.16 -8.14 -3.61
C GLN A 752 20.62 -8.14 -3.17
N ALA A 753 21.08 -9.21 -2.53
CA ALA A 753 22.47 -9.30 -2.07
C ALA A 753 23.46 -9.49 -3.21
N GLU A 754 23.04 -10.18 -4.29
CA GLU A 754 23.91 -10.51 -5.41
C GLU A 754 24.32 -9.28 -6.21
N GLY A 755 25.61 -9.21 -6.58
CA GLY A 755 26.16 -8.09 -7.35
C GLY A 755 26.52 -6.86 -6.55
N LEU A 756 26.37 -6.87 -5.24
CA LEU A 756 26.80 -5.79 -4.34
C LEU A 756 28.28 -5.90 -4.05
N ARG A 757 29.12 -5.10 -4.74
CA ARG A 757 30.55 -5.03 -4.51
C ARG A 757 31.01 -3.60 -4.48
N ALA A 758 31.88 -3.28 -3.52
CA ALA A 758 32.41 -1.94 -3.30
C ALA A 758 33.92 -1.91 -3.23
N ARG A 759 34.48 -0.77 -3.62
CA ARG A 759 35.83 -0.35 -3.26
C ARG A 759 35.72 0.90 -2.40
N LEU A 760 36.26 0.83 -1.16
CA LEU A 760 36.30 1.95 -0.24
C LEU A 760 37.74 2.49 -0.18
N THR A 761 37.87 3.79 -0.29
CA THR A 761 39.19 4.49 -0.17
C THR A 761 39.05 5.62 0.83
N LEU A 762 40.03 5.74 1.73
CA LEU A 762 40.10 6.87 2.65
C LEU A 762 40.84 8.02 1.94
N ASP A 763 40.22 9.19 1.88
CA ASP A 763 40.69 10.36 1.15
C ASP A 763 41.52 11.32 2.03
N ASN A 764 41.52 11.12 3.36
CA ASN A 764 42.29 11.91 4.32
C ASN A 764 43.18 11.01 5.19
N GLU A 765 44.16 11.59 5.85
CA GLU A 765 45.04 10.85 6.76
C GLU A 765 44.27 10.29 7.96
N TRP A 766 44.55 9.05 8.32
CA TRP A 766 44.00 8.40 9.52
C TRP A 766 44.91 8.72 10.72
N PRO A 767 44.40 9.30 11.82
CA PRO A 767 45.24 9.73 12.93
C PRO A 767 45.91 8.57 13.68
N GLY A 768 45.37 7.36 13.62
CA GLY A 768 45.88 6.16 14.30
C GLY A 768 45.89 6.22 15.84
N GLN A 769 45.84 7.42 16.40
CA GLN A 769 45.75 7.67 17.86
C GLN A 769 44.78 8.78 18.14
N SER A 770 44.04 8.66 19.27
CA SER A 770 43.03 9.65 19.67
C SER A 770 42.89 9.72 21.17
N ALA A 771 42.33 10.82 21.68
CA ALA A 771 41.86 10.90 23.06
C ALA A 771 40.50 10.20 23.20
N PRO A 772 40.12 9.72 24.41
CA PRO A 772 38.80 9.18 24.66
C PRO A 772 37.68 10.15 24.26
N GLY A 773 36.70 9.69 23.50
CA GLY A 773 35.57 10.49 23.06
C GLY A 773 35.86 11.57 22.02
N ALA A 774 37.07 11.70 21.53
CA ALA A 774 37.44 12.73 20.54
C ALA A 774 36.83 12.42 19.17
N PRO A 775 36.42 13.44 18.39
CA PRO A 775 35.83 13.25 17.07
C PRO A 775 36.90 12.80 16.06
N LEU A 776 36.54 11.86 15.22
CA LEU A 776 37.34 11.29 14.13
C LEU A 776 36.60 11.58 12.82
N ASN A 777 37.11 12.52 12.03
CA ASN A 777 36.53 12.92 10.77
C ASN A 777 37.16 12.15 9.60
N LEU A 778 36.36 11.39 8.86
CA LEU A 778 36.78 10.62 7.71
C LEU A 778 36.13 11.16 6.44
N ARG A 779 36.91 11.20 5.38
CA ARG A 779 36.42 11.41 4.03
C ARG A 779 36.69 10.14 3.24
N LEU A 780 35.66 9.64 2.62
CA LEU A 780 35.69 8.35 1.94
C LEU A 780 35.23 8.51 0.50
N THR A 781 35.92 7.86 -0.41
CA THR A 781 35.41 7.58 -1.75
C THR A 781 34.94 6.16 -1.78
N VAL A 782 33.67 5.97 -2.14
CA VAL A 782 33.04 4.66 -2.36
C VAL A 782 32.76 4.48 -3.84
N GLU A 783 33.21 3.38 -4.42
CA GLU A 783 33.03 3.02 -5.84
C GLU A 783 32.20 1.76 -5.94
N ASN A 784 31.17 1.77 -6.78
CA ASN A 784 30.40 0.59 -7.10
C ASN A 784 31.18 -0.30 -8.10
N THR A 785 31.80 -1.36 -7.60
CA THR A 785 32.54 -2.32 -8.40
C THR A 785 31.73 -3.58 -8.74
N GLY A 786 30.47 -3.64 -8.30
CA GLY A 786 29.53 -4.69 -8.62
C GLY A 786 28.67 -4.37 -9.85
N ASP A 787 27.75 -5.24 -10.16
CA ASP A 787 26.81 -5.11 -11.30
C ASP A 787 25.38 -4.70 -10.86
N ALA A 788 25.15 -4.56 -9.55
CA ALA A 788 23.89 -4.09 -9.01
C ALA A 788 23.86 -2.54 -8.90
N LEU A 789 22.72 -1.93 -9.22
CA LEU A 789 22.46 -0.52 -8.93
C LEU A 789 22.35 -0.32 -7.40
N TRP A 790 23.13 0.59 -6.84
CA TRP A 790 22.99 0.96 -5.44
C TRP A 790 21.91 2.04 -5.28
N LEU A 791 20.86 1.71 -4.54
CA LEU A 791 19.75 2.63 -4.27
C LEU A 791 20.12 3.60 -3.13
N THR A 792 19.61 4.82 -3.20
CA THR A 792 19.68 5.79 -2.11
C THR A 792 18.32 5.87 -1.39
N GLY A 793 18.34 6.33 -0.14
CA GLY A 793 17.13 6.55 0.64
C GLY A 793 17.40 6.56 2.15
N PRO A 794 16.40 6.84 2.99
CA PRO A 794 16.56 6.75 4.45
C PRO A 794 16.77 5.29 4.90
N ALA A 795 17.33 5.11 6.08
CA ALA A 795 17.66 3.80 6.66
C ALA A 795 16.46 2.84 6.80
N THR A 796 15.24 3.36 6.72
CA THR A 796 14.01 2.57 6.78
C THR A 796 13.65 1.90 5.46
N ILE A 797 14.31 2.26 4.35
CA ILE A 797 14.02 1.71 3.02
C ILE A 797 14.92 0.50 2.76
N ARG A 798 14.32 -0.64 2.46
CA ARG A 798 15.03 -1.85 2.05
C ARG A 798 15.85 -1.58 0.78
N GLY A 799 17.13 -1.92 0.84
CA GLY A 799 18.05 -1.73 -0.28
C GLY A 799 18.74 -0.37 -0.32
N ALA A 800 18.40 0.59 0.55
CA ALA A 800 19.15 1.83 0.65
C ALA A 800 20.60 1.55 1.07
N VAL A 801 21.56 2.01 0.28
CA VAL A 801 22.99 1.78 0.56
C VAL A 801 23.54 2.92 1.41
N MET A 802 24.16 2.56 2.53
CA MET A 802 24.66 3.46 3.55
C MET A 802 26.03 3.02 4.06
N ILE A 803 26.74 3.91 4.76
CA ILE A 803 27.93 3.50 5.48
C ILE A 803 27.57 2.73 6.75
N GLY A 804 28.25 1.61 6.97
CA GLY A 804 28.26 0.87 8.22
C GLY A 804 29.64 0.95 8.88
N VAL A 805 29.66 1.12 10.19
CA VAL A 805 30.89 1.18 10.99
C VAL A 805 30.79 0.21 12.14
N ARG A 806 31.85 -0.55 12.34
CA ARG A 806 32.02 -1.41 13.51
C ARG A 806 33.37 -1.12 14.18
N ILE A 807 33.37 -0.87 15.48
CA ILE A 807 34.57 -0.72 16.27
C ILE A 807 34.68 -1.91 17.20
N THR A 808 35.80 -2.65 17.13
CA THR A 808 36.09 -3.78 18.00
C THR A 808 37.30 -3.49 18.89
N ASP A 809 37.31 -4.03 20.10
CA ASP A 809 38.44 -3.96 21.00
C ASP A 809 39.53 -5.01 20.69
N ALA A 810 40.60 -5.06 21.49
CA ALA A 810 41.71 -5.99 21.31
C ALA A 810 41.32 -7.47 21.52
N ALA A 811 40.21 -7.76 22.19
CA ALA A 811 39.67 -9.09 22.33
C ALA A 811 38.78 -9.51 21.14
N GLY A 812 38.43 -8.56 20.26
CA GLY A 812 37.53 -8.78 19.13
C GLY A 812 36.07 -8.50 19.43
N ASP A 813 35.77 -8.01 20.67
CA ASP A 813 34.40 -7.66 21.03
C ASP A 813 33.98 -6.33 20.42
N THR A 814 32.75 -6.27 19.88
CA THR A 814 32.20 -5.06 19.28
C THR A 814 31.82 -4.07 20.39
N VAL A 815 32.47 -2.90 20.40
CA VAL A 815 32.20 -1.82 21.35
C VAL A 815 31.35 -0.71 20.77
N PHE A 816 31.23 -0.66 19.44
CA PHE A 816 30.36 0.27 18.71
C PHE A 816 29.99 -0.31 17.36
N GLU A 817 28.72 -0.21 16.99
CA GLU A 817 28.23 -0.52 15.66
C GLU A 817 27.17 0.51 15.25
N SER A 818 27.31 1.05 14.05
CA SER A 818 26.34 1.95 13.45
C SER A 818 26.22 1.65 11.96
N HIS A 819 25.00 1.69 11.46
CA HIS A 819 24.70 1.62 10.03
C HIS A 819 23.50 2.49 9.75
N GLY A 820 23.63 3.37 8.79
CA GLY A 820 22.51 4.22 8.38
C GLY A 820 22.81 5.71 8.24
N ASP A 821 24.05 6.15 8.47
CA ASP A 821 24.42 7.57 8.32
C ASP A 821 25.91 7.72 7.95
N PRO A 822 26.29 8.48 6.90
CA PRO A 822 25.41 9.14 5.94
C PRO A 822 24.89 8.18 4.84
N PRO A 823 23.70 8.44 4.27
CA PRO A 823 23.24 7.76 3.07
C PRO A 823 24.03 8.24 1.85
N LEU A 824 23.98 7.46 0.77
CA LEU A 824 24.45 7.93 -0.52
C LEU A 824 23.62 9.13 -0.97
N ALA A 825 24.26 10.19 -1.44
CA ALA A 825 23.57 11.36 -1.97
C ALA A 825 22.76 11.04 -3.24
N ARG A 826 23.13 10.01 -3.99
CA ARG A 826 22.46 9.53 -5.20
C ARG A 826 22.66 8.03 -5.38
N ALA A 827 21.80 7.41 -6.18
CA ALA A 827 22.02 6.02 -6.59
C ALA A 827 23.29 5.91 -7.46
N LEU A 828 24.00 4.77 -7.35
CA LEU A 828 25.25 4.52 -8.09
C LEU A 828 25.11 3.28 -8.97
N VAL A 829 25.34 3.43 -10.28
CA VAL A 829 25.49 2.29 -11.19
C VAL A 829 26.92 1.75 -11.13
N SER A 830 27.15 0.57 -11.71
CA SER A 830 28.47 -0.04 -11.83
C SER A 830 29.53 0.93 -12.38
N GLY A 831 30.69 0.99 -11.75
CA GLY A 831 31.81 1.88 -12.12
C GLY A 831 31.70 3.32 -11.62
N GLU A 832 30.56 3.72 -11.00
CA GLU A 832 30.43 5.05 -10.43
C GLU A 832 30.96 5.15 -9.00
N SER A 833 31.36 6.37 -8.60
CA SER A 833 31.84 6.67 -7.25
C SER A 833 31.07 7.82 -6.60
N ALA A 834 31.08 7.83 -5.27
CA ALA A 834 30.60 8.94 -4.45
C ALA A 834 31.61 9.28 -3.35
N HIS A 835 31.63 10.55 -2.96
CA HIS A 835 32.40 11.04 -1.81
C HIS A 835 31.46 11.18 -0.62
N LEU A 836 31.88 10.65 0.52
CA LEU A 836 31.13 10.69 1.77
C LEU A 836 31.98 11.24 2.89
N SER A 837 31.36 11.98 3.80
CA SER A 837 32.02 12.45 5.02
C SER A 837 31.36 11.77 6.22
N LEU A 838 32.15 11.20 7.09
CA LEU A 838 31.69 10.45 8.26
C LEU A 838 32.39 11.03 9.50
N GLU A 839 31.60 11.37 10.51
CA GLU A 839 32.09 11.75 11.83
C GLU A 839 31.84 10.61 12.81
N LEU A 840 32.93 10.12 13.42
CA LEU A 840 32.92 9.10 14.47
C LEU A 840 33.50 9.66 15.75
N HIS A 841 33.20 9.04 16.87
CA HIS A 841 33.83 9.36 18.14
C HIS A 841 34.70 8.18 18.60
N ALA A 842 35.89 8.47 19.08
CA ALA A 842 36.77 7.46 19.66
C ALA A 842 36.13 6.84 20.90
N PRO A 843 36.32 5.54 21.16
CA PRO A 843 35.84 4.91 22.39
C PRO A 843 36.26 5.64 23.65
N LEU A 844 35.40 5.68 24.66
CA LEU A 844 35.70 6.38 25.92
C LEU A 844 36.77 5.70 26.78
N LYS A 845 36.95 4.40 26.59
CA LYS A 845 37.93 3.62 27.33
C LYS A 845 39.26 3.59 26.57
N SER A 846 40.40 3.85 27.25
CA SER A 846 41.76 3.73 26.68
C SER A 846 42.03 2.27 26.29
N GLY A 847 42.65 2.10 25.13
CA GLY A 847 42.93 0.77 24.58
C GLY A 847 43.24 0.76 23.09
N SER A 848 43.49 -0.41 22.55
CA SER A 848 43.67 -0.63 21.11
C SER A 848 42.35 -1.14 20.50
N TYR A 849 41.98 -0.53 19.40
CA TYR A 849 40.72 -0.81 18.72
C TYR A 849 40.98 -0.99 17.22
N THR A 850 40.05 -1.67 16.58
CA THR A 850 39.98 -1.77 15.12
C THR A 850 38.68 -1.13 14.65
N VAL A 851 38.79 -0.12 13.78
CA VAL A 851 37.66 0.53 13.14
C VAL A 851 37.47 -0.10 11.77
N LYS A 852 36.36 -0.77 11.56
CA LYS A 852 35.98 -1.39 10.29
C LYS A 852 34.85 -0.59 9.67
N ILE A 853 35.04 -0.16 8.42
CA ILE A 853 34.06 0.61 7.65
C ILE A 853 33.72 -0.20 6.41
N ASP A 854 32.42 -0.37 6.17
CA ASP A 854 31.86 -1.09 5.05
C ASP A 854 30.61 -0.37 4.54
N LEU A 855 30.01 -0.86 3.49
CA LEU A 855 28.68 -0.46 3.06
C LEU A 855 27.65 -1.47 3.54
N VAL A 856 26.46 -0.97 3.81
CA VAL A 856 25.29 -1.77 4.20
C VAL A 856 24.16 -1.47 3.23
N SER A 857 23.62 -2.48 2.59
CA SER A 857 22.31 -2.41 1.98
C SER A 857 21.27 -2.69 3.05
N GLN A 858 20.49 -1.69 3.42
CA GLN A 858 19.54 -1.75 4.53
C GLN A 858 18.54 -2.88 4.36
N HIS A 859 18.36 -3.68 5.43
CA HIS A 859 17.50 -4.87 5.45
C HIS A 859 17.82 -5.95 4.41
N VAL A 860 19.06 -5.95 3.87
CA VAL A 860 19.58 -6.94 2.90
C VAL A 860 20.86 -7.58 3.42
N CYS A 861 22.00 -6.86 3.42
CA CYS A 861 23.29 -7.42 3.86
C CYS A 861 24.36 -6.34 4.04
N TRP A 862 25.45 -6.69 4.70
CA TRP A 862 26.73 -5.98 4.63
C TRP A 862 27.48 -6.37 3.35
N PHE A 863 28.17 -5.43 2.71
CA PHE A 863 28.86 -5.72 1.44
C PHE A 863 30.00 -6.71 1.59
N GLU A 864 30.63 -6.79 2.76
CA GLU A 864 31.65 -7.82 3.05
C GLU A 864 31.11 -9.26 2.91
N GLN A 865 29.81 -9.47 3.05
CA GLN A 865 29.15 -10.76 2.84
C GLN A 865 29.09 -11.16 1.36
N ASN A 866 29.44 -10.24 0.44
CA ASN A 866 29.47 -10.42 -1.02
C ASN A 866 30.86 -10.14 -1.62
N ASP A 867 31.91 -10.60 -0.96
CA ASP A 867 33.30 -10.48 -1.39
C ASP A 867 33.84 -9.04 -1.50
N SER A 868 33.16 -8.05 -0.94
CA SER A 868 33.71 -6.70 -0.79
C SER A 868 34.70 -6.66 0.36
N ARG A 869 35.77 -5.88 0.18
CA ARG A 869 36.75 -5.70 1.23
C ARG A 869 36.44 -4.44 2.03
N PRO A 870 36.07 -4.56 3.33
CA PRO A 870 35.88 -3.41 4.18
C PRO A 870 37.19 -2.66 4.39
N LEU A 871 37.10 -1.39 4.68
CA LEU A 871 38.23 -0.58 5.11
C LEU A 871 38.49 -0.86 6.61
N VAL A 872 39.71 -1.30 6.95
CA VAL A 872 40.05 -1.68 8.32
C VAL A 872 41.19 -0.77 8.81
N LEU A 873 40.95 0.01 9.86
CA LEU A 873 41.82 1.03 10.39
C LEU A 873 42.18 0.76 11.87
N PRO A 874 43.46 0.68 12.25
CA PRO A 874 43.82 0.56 13.65
C PRO A 874 43.66 1.89 14.39
N LEU A 875 43.13 1.87 15.61
CA LEU A 875 42.94 3.03 16.48
C LEU A 875 43.53 2.74 17.89
N HIS A 876 44.36 3.62 18.38
CA HIS A 876 44.82 3.57 19.75
C HIS A 876 44.28 4.75 20.55
N VAL A 877 43.46 4.50 21.57
CA VAL A 877 42.89 5.51 22.45
C VAL A 877 43.75 5.62 23.72
N LYS A 878 44.32 6.80 23.95
CA LYS A 878 45.22 7.06 25.06
C LYS A 878 44.56 7.80 26.20
#